data_9748b15acaf306c711b87c3579327c45
#
_entry.id   9748b15acaf306c711b87c3579327c45
#
_cell.length_a   1.000
_cell.length_b   1.000
_cell.length_c   1.000
_cell.angle_alpha   90.00
_cell.angle_beta   90.00
_cell.angle_gamma   90.00
#
_symmetry.space_group_name_H-M   'P 1'
#
loop_
_entity.id
_entity.type
_entity.pdbx_description
1 polymer ?
#
loop_
_entity_poly.entity_id
_entity_poly.type
_entity_poly.pdbx_seq_one_letter_code
_entity_poly.pdbx_strand_id
1 'polypeptide(L)'
;MREYKRYWLALVAVMVVCFSILGYYGVEVYRNSPPVVNFTDENGKVVIDKESIYKGQEAWQSIGGMQVGSVWGHGAYQAPDWSADWLHKELVAFLEIKADEIYHLKYADLNAEQKANLKVLLKKEYRENSVKDDKFVLSADRLKAISQVASEYAALFGDDPKFKSLREAYAMKENTLPNASDRADLNNFFFWSAWATATNRPGSEATYTNNWPHEPLIDNVPTGENVFWSIASVVILLAGIGLLVWFSSFYGKKDDEKLEPISEDPLKKLNLTPSQKALKKYLFVTLALFAFQILIGGFTAHYTVEGQEFYGINLSAYIPYSLARTWHIQASIFWIATGFLAAGLFLAPIINGGKDPKFQKLGVDLLFYALLFLVVGSFVGEYLAIANIMPINLSFWLGHQGYEYIDLGRVWQIILFVGLVIWMLLLLRGFAGGFKNKGDKNLLAIFAMSAVAVGLFYGAGLFYGQRSPLPVMEYWRWWVVHLWVEGFFEVFATASLAFVFVSLGLVSKRFATFQTLASASLFMIGGIPGTFHHLYFAGTTTPIMAIGASFSALEVVPLVLLGAEAYEHYRLQFAQSWAKTLKWPLYCFIAVAFWNMLGAGVFGFLINPPISLFYIQGLNTTPVHAHAALFGVYGFLALGFVWLVATYLFKGQEFDENLMKVGFWGLNAGLMLMIVLSLLPIGIYQAFASLEQGMWYARSAELLQQSHLQNLRWLRMLGDTILIIGGICFFAQLLKFMFNKKA
;
A
#
# COMPACT_ATOMS: atom_id res chain seq x y z
N MET A 1 -20.71 -1.36 -31.57
CA MET A 1 -20.22 -0.05 -31.12
C MET A 1 -21.34 0.94 -30.76
N ARG A 2 -22.48 1.03 -31.49
CA ARG A 2 -23.55 1.99 -31.14
C ARG A 2 -24.20 1.71 -29.78
N GLU A 3 -24.36 0.45 -29.39
CA GLU A 3 -25.00 0.00 -28.14
C GLU A 3 -24.22 0.48 -26.90
N TYR A 4 -22.88 0.40 -26.91
CA TYR A 4 -22.01 0.77 -25.78
C TYR A 4 -21.45 2.19 -25.86
N LYS A 5 -21.83 2.99 -26.87
CA LYS A 5 -21.30 4.34 -27.08
C LYS A 5 -21.50 5.25 -25.86
N ARG A 6 -22.65 5.14 -25.18
CA ARG A 6 -22.94 5.96 -24.00
C ARG A 6 -22.03 5.60 -22.82
N TYR A 7 -21.71 4.33 -22.62
CA TYR A 7 -20.80 3.87 -21.54
C TYR A 7 -19.37 4.31 -21.80
N TRP A 8 -18.91 4.25 -23.07
CA TRP A 8 -17.60 4.77 -23.45
C TRP A 8 -17.50 6.28 -23.25
N LEU A 9 -18.54 7.02 -23.61
CA LEU A 9 -18.57 8.48 -23.37
C LEU A 9 -18.58 8.79 -21.88
N ALA A 10 -19.32 8.02 -21.06
CA ALA A 10 -19.31 8.16 -19.61
C ALA A 10 -17.91 7.90 -19.03
N LEU A 11 -17.26 6.81 -19.43
CA LEU A 11 -15.90 6.48 -18.98
C LEU A 11 -14.91 7.60 -19.35
N VAL A 12 -14.93 8.10 -20.58
CA VAL A 12 -14.04 9.20 -21.01
C VAL A 12 -14.35 10.48 -20.22
N ALA A 13 -15.62 10.83 -20.03
CA ALA A 13 -16.01 12.01 -19.26
C ALA A 13 -15.54 11.89 -17.80
N VAL A 14 -15.74 10.73 -17.17
CA VAL A 14 -15.23 10.45 -15.83
C VAL A 14 -13.72 10.62 -15.75
N MET A 15 -12.97 10.02 -16.67
CA MET A 15 -11.51 10.14 -16.69
C MET A 15 -11.08 11.60 -16.82
N VAL A 16 -11.66 12.37 -17.76
CA VAL A 16 -11.30 13.79 -17.96
C VAL A 16 -11.59 14.60 -16.68
N VAL A 17 -12.77 14.44 -16.08
CA VAL A 17 -13.14 15.18 -14.86
C VAL A 17 -12.22 14.79 -13.69
N CYS A 18 -12.08 13.50 -13.41
CA CYS A 18 -11.31 13.02 -12.26
C CYS A 18 -9.82 13.35 -12.38
N PHE A 19 -9.21 13.21 -13.57
CA PHE A 19 -7.80 13.62 -13.77
C PHE A 19 -7.62 15.13 -13.72
N SER A 20 -8.61 15.93 -14.15
CA SER A 20 -8.57 17.38 -13.99
C SER A 20 -8.58 17.79 -12.51
N ILE A 21 -9.42 17.14 -11.71
CA ILE A 21 -9.46 17.34 -10.25
C ILE A 21 -8.13 16.91 -9.62
N LEU A 22 -7.62 15.73 -9.97
CA LEU A 22 -6.34 15.23 -9.45
C LEU A 22 -5.18 16.17 -9.81
N GLY A 23 -5.14 16.65 -11.05
CA GLY A 23 -4.14 17.64 -11.50
C GLY A 23 -4.23 18.98 -10.76
N TYR A 24 -5.44 19.49 -10.54
CA TYR A 24 -5.66 20.71 -9.76
C TYR A 24 -5.10 20.58 -8.34
N TYR A 25 -5.48 19.50 -7.61
CA TYR A 25 -4.95 19.28 -6.26
C TYR A 25 -3.47 18.92 -6.25
N GLY A 26 -2.94 18.33 -7.31
CA GLY A 26 -1.49 18.18 -7.47
C GLY A 26 -0.77 19.54 -7.43
N VAL A 27 -1.27 20.54 -8.16
CA VAL A 27 -0.72 21.91 -8.10
C VAL A 27 -0.85 22.50 -6.69
N GLU A 28 -1.97 22.28 -6.00
CA GLU A 28 -2.16 22.74 -4.62
C GLU A 28 -1.19 22.05 -3.64
N VAL A 29 -0.91 20.76 -3.79
CA VAL A 29 0.12 20.06 -3.00
C VAL A 29 1.49 20.70 -3.17
N TYR A 30 1.88 21.03 -4.41
CA TYR A 30 3.16 21.72 -4.68
C TYR A 30 3.20 23.11 -4.02
N ARG A 31 2.11 23.88 -4.09
CA ARG A 31 2.02 25.24 -3.53
C ARG A 31 2.01 25.27 -2.01
N ASN A 32 1.34 24.29 -1.39
CA ASN A 32 1.14 24.21 0.06
C ASN A 32 2.18 23.37 0.78
N SER A 33 3.19 22.84 0.06
CA SER A 33 4.28 22.09 0.68
C SER A 33 5.03 22.95 1.70
N PRO A 34 5.39 22.40 2.88
CA PRO A 34 6.23 23.09 3.83
C PRO A 34 7.58 23.41 3.19
N PRO A 35 8.07 24.64 3.28
CA PRO A 35 9.35 25.01 2.70
C PRO A 35 10.51 24.39 3.46
N VAL A 36 11.56 24.01 2.76
CA VAL A 36 12.86 23.69 3.38
C VAL A 36 13.67 24.97 3.44
N VAL A 37 13.81 25.55 4.64
CA VAL A 37 14.44 26.86 4.89
C VAL A 37 15.63 26.72 5.80
N ASN A 38 16.44 27.79 5.90
CA ASN A 38 17.47 27.90 6.94
C ASN A 38 16.82 28.31 8.26
N PHE A 39 17.11 27.58 9.34
CA PHE A 39 16.71 27.97 10.70
C PHE A 39 17.83 28.77 11.34
N THR A 40 17.50 29.94 11.87
CA THR A 40 18.48 30.88 12.47
C THR A 40 18.16 31.10 13.94
N ASP A 41 19.17 31.46 14.70
CA ASP A 41 18.95 32.04 16.04
C ASP A 41 18.46 33.50 15.94
N GLU A 42 18.13 34.11 17.08
CA GLU A 42 17.67 35.48 17.19
C GLU A 42 18.71 36.51 16.69
N ASN A 43 20.00 36.14 16.61
CA ASN A 43 21.07 36.97 16.08
C ASN A 43 21.26 36.80 14.57
N GLY A 44 20.44 35.97 13.92
CA GLY A 44 20.51 35.71 12.48
C GLY A 44 21.58 34.72 12.06
N LYS A 45 22.25 34.05 13.01
CA LYS A 45 23.20 32.96 12.72
C LYS A 45 22.43 31.71 12.33
N VAL A 46 22.79 31.09 11.20
CA VAL A 46 22.21 29.80 10.77
C VAL A 46 22.64 28.70 11.74
N VAL A 47 21.68 28.03 12.33
CA VAL A 47 21.87 26.90 13.27
C VAL A 47 21.52 25.55 12.65
N ILE A 48 20.54 25.53 11.74
CA ILE A 48 20.21 24.39 10.90
C ILE A 48 20.08 24.91 9.46
N ASP A 49 20.97 24.47 8.60
CA ASP A 49 20.92 24.85 7.20
C ASP A 49 20.05 23.87 6.38
N LYS A 50 19.47 24.35 5.30
CA LYS A 50 18.58 23.55 4.45
C LYS A 50 19.27 22.38 3.77
N GLU A 51 20.58 22.47 3.52
CA GLU A 51 21.34 21.36 2.92
C GLU A 51 21.46 20.19 3.90
N SER A 52 21.62 20.46 5.21
CA SER A 52 21.65 19.43 6.23
C SER A 52 20.33 18.69 6.36
N ILE A 53 19.18 19.37 6.12
CA ILE A 53 17.85 18.74 6.11
C ILE A 53 17.75 17.77 4.92
N TYR A 54 18.20 18.18 3.73
CA TYR A 54 18.22 17.29 2.56
C TYR A 54 19.17 16.09 2.74
N LYS A 55 20.35 16.31 3.34
CA LYS A 55 21.25 15.20 3.69
C LYS A 55 20.63 14.26 4.71
N GLY A 56 19.88 14.80 5.67
CA GLY A 56 19.11 14.03 6.64
C GLY A 56 18.02 13.18 5.97
N GLN A 57 17.32 13.72 4.98
CA GLN A 57 16.38 12.95 4.16
C GLN A 57 17.09 11.82 3.40
N GLU A 58 18.24 12.06 2.81
CA GLU A 58 19.07 11.04 2.13
C GLU A 58 19.53 9.95 3.10
N ALA A 59 19.98 10.33 4.30
CA ALA A 59 20.36 9.39 5.36
C ALA A 59 19.17 8.55 5.82
N TRP A 60 18.00 9.18 6.03
CA TRP A 60 16.75 8.50 6.35
C TRP A 60 16.34 7.49 5.25
N GLN A 61 16.44 7.87 3.99
CA GLN A 61 16.17 6.98 2.86
C GLN A 61 17.07 5.74 2.90
N SER A 62 18.38 5.92 3.17
CA SER A 62 19.37 4.85 3.10
C SER A 62 19.20 3.77 4.17
N ILE A 63 18.70 4.10 5.35
CA ILE A 63 18.45 3.14 6.45
C ILE A 63 17.11 2.42 6.34
N GLY A 64 16.35 2.67 5.28
CA GLY A 64 15.03 2.08 5.06
C GLY A 64 13.87 3.04 5.24
N GLY A 65 14.10 4.29 5.61
CA GLY A 65 13.10 5.35 5.64
C GLY A 65 11.85 4.98 6.44
N MET A 66 10.70 4.96 5.76
CA MET A 66 9.39 4.55 6.31
C MET A 66 9.37 3.11 6.84
N GLN A 67 10.35 2.28 6.52
CA GLN A 67 10.41 0.90 7.02
C GLN A 67 11.02 0.81 8.44
N VAL A 68 11.73 1.85 8.91
CA VAL A 68 12.24 1.93 10.29
C VAL A 68 11.13 2.39 11.25
N GLY A 69 10.44 3.46 10.89
CA GLY A 69 9.30 4.03 11.60
C GLY A 69 8.50 4.89 10.62
N SER A 70 7.42 5.53 11.05
CA SER A 70 6.64 6.38 10.16
C SER A 70 7.05 7.85 10.21
N VAL A 71 6.73 8.58 9.14
CA VAL A 71 6.77 10.04 9.07
C VAL A 71 5.44 10.49 8.51
N TRP A 72 4.79 11.43 9.19
CA TRP A 72 3.43 11.90 8.86
C TRP A 72 2.43 10.76 8.69
N GLY A 73 2.48 9.77 9.58
CA GLY A 73 1.55 8.66 9.62
C GLY A 73 1.78 7.56 8.58
N HIS A 74 2.76 7.68 7.69
CA HIS A 74 3.09 6.68 6.69
C HIS A 74 4.38 5.94 7.02
N GLY A 75 4.33 4.60 7.09
CA GLY A 75 5.48 3.75 7.34
C GLY A 75 5.22 2.61 8.32
N ALA A 76 6.28 2.09 8.91
CA ALA A 76 6.28 0.97 9.85
C ALA A 76 5.57 1.32 11.17
N TYR A 77 5.06 0.28 11.86
CA TYR A 77 4.18 0.45 13.02
C TYR A 77 4.85 0.07 14.35
N GLN A 78 6.07 -0.45 14.34
CA GLN A 78 6.75 -0.90 15.56
C GLN A 78 7.52 0.23 16.25
N ALA A 79 8.28 1.01 15.51
CA ALA A 79 8.89 2.25 16.00
C ALA A 79 7.87 3.39 15.94
N PRO A 80 8.15 4.55 16.57
CA PRO A 80 7.27 5.71 16.58
C PRO A 80 6.99 6.27 15.18
N ASP A 81 6.01 7.18 15.12
CA ASP A 81 6.03 8.20 14.09
C ASP A 81 7.06 9.28 14.48
N TRP A 82 8.12 9.39 13.70
CA TRP A 82 9.25 10.24 14.04
C TRP A 82 8.90 11.72 14.11
N SER A 83 7.92 12.17 13.33
CA SER A 83 7.43 13.55 13.39
C SER A 83 6.60 13.80 14.64
N ALA A 84 5.74 12.86 15.06
CA ALA A 84 4.92 12.98 16.26
C ALA A 84 5.75 12.84 17.56
N ASP A 85 6.67 11.87 17.61
CA ASP A 85 7.52 11.62 18.76
C ASP A 85 8.51 12.77 18.98
N TRP A 86 9.16 13.25 17.90
CA TRP A 86 10.03 14.42 17.98
C TRP A 86 9.27 15.64 18.47
N LEU A 87 8.12 15.93 17.87
CA LEU A 87 7.29 17.08 18.26
C LEU A 87 6.97 17.02 19.74
N HIS A 88 6.41 15.93 20.23
CA HIS A 88 6.03 15.81 21.65
C HIS A 88 7.22 16.00 22.59
N LYS A 89 8.36 15.35 22.32
CA LYS A 89 9.58 15.49 23.12
C LYS A 89 10.11 16.93 23.14
N GLU A 90 10.10 17.61 22.00
CA GLU A 90 10.52 19.00 21.89
C GLU A 90 9.61 19.93 22.70
N LEU A 91 8.28 19.71 22.63
CA LEU A 91 7.28 20.47 23.39
C LEU A 91 7.46 20.29 24.90
N VAL A 92 7.64 19.05 25.36
CA VAL A 92 7.87 18.75 26.78
C VAL A 92 9.19 19.38 27.26
N ALA A 93 10.26 19.24 26.50
CA ALA A 93 11.55 19.86 26.84
C ALA A 93 11.44 21.39 26.94
N PHE A 94 10.72 22.02 26.00
CA PHE A 94 10.47 23.48 26.06
C PHE A 94 9.66 23.89 27.31
N LEU A 95 8.62 23.11 27.65
CA LEU A 95 7.81 23.36 28.85
C LEU A 95 8.63 23.22 30.14
N GLU A 96 9.51 22.24 30.25
CA GLU A 96 10.42 22.07 31.39
C GLU A 96 11.40 23.25 31.51
N ILE A 97 11.99 23.71 30.41
CA ILE A 97 12.89 24.87 30.36
C ILE A 97 12.14 26.11 30.83
N LYS A 98 10.93 26.35 30.34
CA LYS A 98 10.13 27.52 30.70
C LYS A 98 9.61 27.44 32.14
N ALA A 99 9.28 26.28 32.64
CA ALA A 99 8.86 26.07 34.04
C ALA A 99 9.99 26.41 35.01
N ASP A 100 11.21 25.96 34.72
CA ASP A 100 12.38 26.30 35.53
C ASP A 100 12.75 27.79 35.45
N GLU A 101 12.74 28.37 34.25
CA GLU A 101 13.06 29.78 34.02
C GLU A 101 12.10 30.75 34.75
N ILE A 102 10.77 30.49 34.65
CA ILE A 102 9.74 31.44 35.12
C ILE A 102 9.32 31.18 36.58
N TYR A 103 9.23 29.88 36.96
CA TYR A 103 8.66 29.46 38.23
C TYR A 103 9.66 28.75 39.15
N HIS A 104 10.86 28.44 38.70
CA HIS A 104 11.89 27.66 39.41
C HIS A 104 11.36 26.31 39.94
N LEU A 105 10.46 25.68 39.18
CA LEU A 105 9.80 24.41 39.47
C LEU A 105 9.85 23.49 38.21
N LYS A 106 9.69 22.19 38.42
CA LYS A 106 9.42 21.29 37.32
C LYS A 106 8.01 21.53 36.76
N TYR A 107 7.81 21.29 35.47
CA TYR A 107 6.50 21.46 34.85
C TYR A 107 5.40 20.63 35.54
N ALA A 108 5.72 19.41 35.98
CA ALA A 108 4.80 18.54 36.68
C ALA A 108 4.25 19.16 37.98
N ASP A 109 5.09 19.92 38.70
CA ASP A 109 4.79 20.51 40.01
C ASP A 109 4.02 21.83 39.93
N LEU A 110 3.81 22.37 38.73
CA LEU A 110 3.07 23.61 38.49
C LEU A 110 1.56 23.41 38.72
N ASN A 111 0.91 24.47 39.25
CA ASN A 111 -0.54 24.51 39.35
C ASN A 111 -1.21 24.69 37.96
N ALA A 112 -2.54 24.58 37.90
CA ALA A 112 -3.30 24.62 36.65
C ALA A 112 -3.16 25.98 35.91
N GLU A 113 -3.11 27.09 36.62
CA GLU A 113 -2.97 28.44 36.05
C GLU A 113 -1.58 28.63 35.43
N GLN A 114 -0.53 28.21 36.13
CA GLN A 114 0.85 28.24 35.63
C GLN A 114 1.02 27.37 34.39
N LYS A 115 0.45 26.14 34.39
CA LYS A 115 0.45 25.26 33.23
C LYS A 115 -0.28 25.87 32.03
N ALA A 116 -1.44 26.49 32.25
CA ALA A 116 -2.19 27.19 31.21
C ALA A 116 -1.40 28.35 30.60
N ASN A 117 -0.71 29.13 31.43
CA ASN A 117 0.13 30.24 30.98
C ASN A 117 1.29 29.73 30.08
N LEU A 118 1.99 28.70 30.51
CA LEU A 118 3.06 28.10 29.68
C LEU A 118 2.53 27.50 28.38
N LYS A 119 1.33 26.90 28.39
CA LYS A 119 0.70 26.38 27.18
C LYS A 119 0.39 27.49 26.16
N VAL A 120 0.00 28.67 26.59
CA VAL A 120 -0.19 29.81 25.68
C VAL A 120 1.13 30.25 25.04
N LEU A 121 2.22 30.33 25.83
CA LEU A 121 3.55 30.62 25.28
C LEU A 121 4.03 29.58 24.30
N LEU A 122 3.88 28.30 24.66
CA LEU A 122 4.22 27.16 23.81
C LEU A 122 3.49 27.24 22.46
N LYS A 123 2.16 27.40 22.49
CA LYS A 123 1.33 27.50 21.31
C LYS A 123 1.76 28.66 20.40
N LYS A 124 2.08 29.82 20.96
CA LYS A 124 2.58 30.95 20.20
C LYS A 124 3.90 30.62 19.52
N GLU A 125 4.87 30.08 20.26
CA GLU A 125 6.21 29.73 19.76
C GLU A 125 6.18 28.73 18.61
N TYR A 126 5.31 27.70 18.68
CA TYR A 126 5.33 26.60 17.74
C TYR A 126 4.41 26.77 16.53
N ARG A 127 3.25 27.47 16.71
CA ARG A 127 2.27 27.64 15.63
C ARG A 127 2.50 28.87 14.76
N GLU A 128 3.19 29.89 15.28
CA GLU A 128 3.46 31.09 14.50
C GLU A 128 4.43 30.82 13.35
N ASN A 129 4.04 31.21 12.13
CA ASN A 129 4.87 31.06 10.96
C ASN A 129 5.64 32.33 10.68
N SER A 130 6.91 32.35 11.04
CA SER A 130 7.84 33.48 10.84
C SER A 130 8.73 33.32 9.61
N VAL A 131 8.41 32.41 8.68
CA VAL A 131 9.22 32.22 7.46
C VAL A 131 9.27 33.50 6.65
N LYS A 132 10.48 34.03 6.46
CA LYS A 132 10.76 35.21 5.66
C LYS A 132 12.13 35.07 5.01
N ASP A 133 12.23 35.40 3.71
CA ASP A 133 13.49 35.39 2.97
C ASP A 133 14.28 34.06 3.11
N ASP A 134 13.58 32.93 2.97
CA ASP A 134 14.14 31.58 3.09
C ASP A 134 14.74 31.25 4.48
N LYS A 135 14.26 31.93 5.52
CA LYS A 135 14.70 31.78 6.92
C LYS A 135 13.52 31.66 7.88
N PHE A 136 13.72 30.90 8.96
CA PHE A 136 12.83 30.82 10.13
C PHE A 136 13.66 31.07 11.39
N VAL A 137 13.17 31.93 12.28
CA VAL A 137 13.89 32.29 13.52
C VAL A 137 13.43 31.39 14.66
N LEU A 138 14.37 30.76 15.35
CA LEU A 138 14.16 29.93 16.53
C LEU A 138 14.58 30.70 17.79
N SER A 139 13.76 30.68 18.84
CA SER A 139 14.13 31.21 20.14
C SER A 139 15.26 30.41 20.80
N ALA A 140 16.00 31.05 21.72
CA ALA A 140 17.08 30.41 22.45
C ALA A 140 16.61 29.16 23.23
N ASP A 141 15.39 29.20 23.80
CA ASP A 141 14.84 28.08 24.58
C ASP A 141 14.36 26.95 23.68
N ARG A 142 13.79 27.28 22.53
CA ARG A 142 13.47 26.26 21.54
C ARG A 142 14.73 25.55 21.01
N LEU A 143 15.82 26.28 20.79
CA LEU A 143 17.10 25.69 20.42
C LEU A 143 17.67 24.74 21.49
N LYS A 144 17.50 25.08 22.79
CA LYS A 144 17.85 24.14 23.88
C LYS A 144 17.00 22.88 23.85
N ALA A 145 15.69 23.01 23.66
CA ALA A 145 14.77 21.87 23.55
C ALA A 145 15.14 20.96 22.36
N ILE A 146 15.37 21.54 21.18
CA ILE A 146 15.83 20.82 19.98
C ILE A 146 17.14 20.06 20.27
N SER A 147 18.12 20.70 20.93
CA SER A 147 19.40 20.08 21.26
C SER A 147 19.25 18.87 22.20
N GLN A 148 18.33 18.91 23.17
CA GLN A 148 18.04 17.80 24.07
C GLN A 148 17.49 16.60 23.28
N VAL A 149 16.47 16.82 22.44
CA VAL A 149 15.88 15.76 21.60
C VAL A 149 16.88 15.20 20.60
N ALA A 150 17.65 16.07 19.94
CA ALA A 150 18.69 15.68 19.00
C ALA A 150 19.74 14.76 19.63
N SER A 151 20.12 15.02 20.89
CA SER A 151 21.07 14.18 21.63
C SER A 151 20.50 12.79 21.91
N GLU A 152 19.21 12.69 22.27
CA GLU A 152 18.49 11.43 22.48
C GLU A 152 18.43 10.61 21.19
N TYR A 153 18.05 11.25 20.08
CA TYR A 153 17.94 10.59 18.78
C TYR A 153 19.30 10.14 18.25
N ALA A 154 20.34 10.96 18.42
CA ALA A 154 21.71 10.58 18.05
C ALA A 154 22.17 9.32 18.80
N ALA A 155 21.82 9.17 20.07
CA ALA A 155 22.09 8.00 20.88
C ALA A 155 21.21 6.78 20.47
N LEU A 156 19.94 6.99 20.17
CA LEU A 156 19.00 5.95 19.73
C LEU A 156 19.42 5.33 18.40
N PHE A 157 19.77 6.13 17.40
CA PHE A 157 20.23 5.66 16.08
C PHE A 157 21.69 5.22 16.05
N GLY A 158 22.44 5.45 17.13
CA GLY A 158 23.78 4.97 17.37
C GLY A 158 23.81 3.66 18.14
N ASP A 159 24.82 3.54 19.01
CA ASP A 159 25.15 2.33 19.79
C ASP A 159 25.12 2.57 21.32
N ASP A 160 24.60 3.71 21.80
CA ASP A 160 24.53 4.01 23.23
C ASP A 160 23.78 2.90 24.00
N PRO A 161 24.42 2.21 24.98
CA PRO A 161 23.82 1.12 25.72
C PRO A 161 22.57 1.51 26.51
N LYS A 162 22.39 2.79 26.88
CA LYS A 162 21.19 3.27 27.57
C LYS A 162 19.93 3.08 26.75
N PHE A 163 20.04 3.09 25.42
CA PHE A 163 18.92 2.94 24.50
C PHE A 163 18.73 1.51 23.99
N LYS A 164 19.49 0.52 24.51
CA LYS A 164 19.38 -0.87 24.07
C LYS A 164 17.93 -1.40 24.19
N SER A 165 17.31 -1.23 25.36
CA SER A 165 15.93 -1.71 25.59
C SER A 165 14.89 -0.97 24.72
N LEU A 166 15.11 0.31 24.44
CA LEU A 166 14.25 1.08 23.57
C LEU A 166 14.42 0.67 22.10
N ARG A 167 15.64 0.42 21.65
CA ARG A 167 15.88 -0.16 20.31
C ARG A 167 15.21 -1.52 20.16
N GLU A 168 15.28 -2.37 21.19
CA GLU A 168 14.58 -3.65 21.22
C GLU A 168 13.07 -3.46 21.07
N ALA A 169 12.46 -2.57 21.87
CA ALA A 169 11.03 -2.27 21.80
C ALA A 169 10.60 -1.73 20.42
N TYR A 170 11.47 -1.00 19.74
CA TYR A 170 11.22 -0.40 18.42
C TYR A 170 11.67 -1.29 17.25
N ALA A 171 12.18 -2.49 17.53
CA ALA A 171 12.76 -3.39 16.53
C ALA A 171 13.86 -2.74 15.67
N MET A 172 14.65 -1.87 16.27
CA MET A 172 15.77 -1.18 15.64
C MET A 172 17.07 -1.95 15.88
N LYS A 173 17.88 -2.10 14.83
CA LYS A 173 19.23 -2.65 15.01
C LYS A 173 20.11 -1.65 15.77
N GLU A 174 21.09 -2.18 16.51
CA GLU A 174 22.16 -1.37 17.07
C GLU A 174 22.94 -0.65 15.96
N ASN A 175 23.30 0.61 16.20
CA ASN A 175 24.07 1.42 15.27
C ASN A 175 23.39 1.51 13.87
N THR A 176 22.09 1.84 13.86
CA THR A 176 21.30 1.97 12.63
C THR A 176 21.92 2.93 11.63
N LEU A 177 22.54 4.02 12.11
CA LEU A 177 23.29 4.97 11.31
C LEU A 177 24.65 5.22 11.97
N PRO A 178 25.76 4.62 11.48
CA PRO A 178 27.04 4.61 12.19
C PRO A 178 27.70 5.99 12.34
N ASN A 179 27.64 6.85 11.33
CA ASN A 179 28.35 8.11 11.33
C ASN A 179 27.63 9.18 12.16
N ALA A 180 28.35 9.84 13.05
CA ALA A 180 27.76 10.90 13.89
C ALA A 180 27.30 12.12 13.09
N SER A 181 28.00 12.48 12.00
CA SER A 181 27.58 13.57 11.09
C SER A 181 26.24 13.25 10.42
N ASP A 182 26.06 12.01 9.95
CA ASP A 182 24.84 11.59 9.26
C ASP A 182 23.67 11.51 10.24
N ARG A 183 23.93 11.15 11.53
CA ARG A 183 22.92 11.23 12.59
C ARG A 183 22.51 12.68 12.90
N ALA A 184 23.45 13.61 12.85
CA ALA A 184 23.13 15.04 13.03
C ALA A 184 22.25 15.57 11.88
N ASP A 185 22.58 15.21 10.64
CA ASP A 185 21.75 15.55 9.48
C ASP A 185 20.37 14.87 9.56
N LEU A 186 20.28 13.61 9.96
CA LEU A 186 19.03 12.88 10.20
C LEU A 186 18.15 13.60 11.24
N ASN A 187 18.73 14.08 12.34
CA ASN A 187 18.03 14.88 13.35
C ASN A 187 17.43 16.16 12.76
N ASN A 188 18.17 16.83 11.87
CA ASN A 188 17.67 18.04 11.21
C ASN A 188 16.47 17.76 10.29
N PHE A 189 16.47 16.59 9.64
CA PHE A 189 15.30 16.15 8.86
C PHE A 189 14.10 15.81 9.75
N PHE A 190 14.28 15.10 10.87
CA PHE A 190 13.19 14.81 11.80
C PHE A 190 12.66 16.09 12.46
N PHE A 191 13.54 16.99 12.88
CA PHE A 191 13.13 18.30 13.35
C PHE A 191 12.27 19.05 12.32
N TRP A 192 12.72 19.13 11.05
CA TRP A 192 11.98 19.79 10.00
C TRP A 192 10.61 19.13 9.77
N SER A 193 10.54 17.81 9.80
CA SER A 193 9.28 17.09 9.65
C SER A 193 8.31 17.39 10.82
N ALA A 194 8.81 17.46 12.04
CA ALA A 194 8.04 17.83 13.22
C ALA A 194 7.64 19.32 13.21
N TRP A 195 8.54 20.22 12.79
CA TRP A 195 8.25 21.64 12.61
C TRP A 195 7.06 21.86 11.65
N ALA A 196 7.03 21.15 10.55
CA ALA A 196 5.93 21.22 9.59
C ALA A 196 4.57 20.76 10.18
N THR A 197 4.59 19.88 11.19
CA THR A 197 3.36 19.43 11.86
C THR A 197 2.84 20.41 12.92
N ALA A 198 3.69 21.32 13.39
CA ALA A 198 3.35 22.30 14.41
C ALA A 198 3.06 23.69 13.83
N THR A 199 3.78 24.09 12.78
CA THR A 199 3.74 25.46 12.25
C THR A 199 2.56 25.65 11.29
N ASN A 200 1.80 26.72 11.49
CA ASN A 200 0.66 27.06 10.63
C ASN A 200 1.12 27.44 9.21
N ARG A 201 0.29 27.14 8.22
CA ARG A 201 0.48 27.69 6.87
C ARG A 201 0.31 29.20 6.86
N PRO A 202 0.98 29.92 5.95
CA PRO A 202 0.78 31.35 5.81
C PRO A 202 -0.71 31.68 5.60
N GLY A 203 -1.25 32.55 6.47
CA GLY A 203 -2.66 32.99 6.41
C GLY A 203 -3.70 31.93 6.79
N SER A 204 -3.31 30.85 7.48
CA SER A 204 -4.19 29.76 7.91
C SER A 204 -3.99 29.48 9.40
N GLU A 205 -5.03 28.97 10.04
CA GLU A 205 -4.93 28.40 11.40
C GLU A 205 -4.55 26.91 11.40
N ALA A 206 -4.49 26.28 10.23
CA ALA A 206 -4.07 24.90 10.08
C ALA A 206 -2.56 24.81 9.82
N THR A 207 -1.92 23.79 10.38
CA THR A 207 -0.51 23.49 10.14
C THR A 207 -0.30 22.96 8.71
N TYR A 208 0.95 22.84 8.27
CA TYR A 208 1.26 22.27 6.95
C TYR A 208 0.71 20.85 6.75
N THR A 209 0.49 20.09 7.83
CA THR A 209 -0.08 18.75 7.85
C THR A 209 -1.54 18.71 8.32
N ASN A 210 -2.31 19.80 8.18
CA ASN A 210 -3.71 19.89 8.60
C ASN A 210 -3.94 19.56 10.09
N ASN A 211 -3.11 20.11 10.97
CA ASN A 211 -3.10 19.88 12.43
C ASN A 211 -2.79 18.43 12.85
N TRP A 212 -2.36 17.57 11.95
CA TRP A 212 -1.86 16.25 12.33
C TRP A 212 -0.37 16.35 12.74
N PRO A 213 0.13 15.58 13.72
CA PRO A 213 -0.56 14.58 14.55
C PRO A 213 -1.43 15.21 15.64
N HIS A 214 -2.34 14.41 16.22
CA HIS A 214 -3.03 14.82 17.44
C HIS A 214 -2.02 15.06 18.55
N GLU A 215 -1.91 16.33 18.97
CA GLU A 215 -1.01 16.79 20.03
C GLU A 215 -1.72 17.85 20.88
N PRO A 216 -2.25 17.44 22.06
CA PRO A 216 -3.03 18.35 22.92
C PRO A 216 -2.25 19.56 23.47
N LEU A 217 -0.91 19.48 23.51
CA LEU A 217 -0.08 20.57 24.08
C LEU A 217 -0.13 21.84 23.23
N ILE A 218 -0.28 21.73 21.93
CA ILE A 218 -0.34 22.85 20.98
C ILE A 218 -1.68 22.97 20.25
N ASP A 219 -2.71 22.28 20.74
CA ASP A 219 -4.04 22.22 20.14
C ASP A 219 -4.01 21.73 18.67
N ASN A 220 -3.16 20.77 18.36
CA ASN A 220 -3.27 20.01 17.13
C ASN A 220 -4.46 19.03 17.25
N VAL A 221 -5.63 19.52 16.88
CA VAL A 221 -6.91 18.81 16.97
C VAL A 221 -7.65 18.88 15.64
N PRO A 222 -8.55 17.93 15.35
CA PRO A 222 -9.37 18.01 14.16
C PRO A 222 -10.30 19.21 14.20
N THR A 223 -10.55 19.81 13.06
CA THR A 223 -11.46 20.93 12.90
C THR A 223 -12.93 20.49 12.85
N GLY A 224 -13.87 21.41 12.99
CA GLY A 224 -15.29 21.12 12.78
C GLY A 224 -15.58 20.59 11.36
N GLU A 225 -14.78 20.98 10.36
CA GLU A 225 -14.87 20.42 8.99
C GLU A 225 -14.58 18.92 8.95
N ASN A 226 -13.62 18.43 9.73
CA ASN A 226 -13.32 16.99 9.79
C ASN A 226 -14.55 16.19 10.24
N VAL A 227 -15.29 16.69 11.24
CA VAL A 227 -16.51 16.04 11.74
C VAL A 227 -17.61 16.08 10.67
N PHE A 228 -17.89 17.29 10.15
CA PHE A 228 -18.94 17.49 9.13
C PHE A 228 -18.70 16.60 7.90
N TRP A 229 -17.50 16.65 7.32
CA TRP A 229 -17.18 15.90 6.12
C TRP A 229 -17.05 14.39 6.36
N SER A 230 -16.75 13.97 7.59
CA SER A 230 -16.83 12.53 7.92
C SER A 230 -18.26 12.02 7.90
N ILE A 231 -19.22 12.79 8.47
CA ILE A 231 -20.64 12.47 8.38
C ILE A 231 -21.08 12.50 6.93
N ALA A 232 -20.69 13.51 6.16
CA ALA A 232 -20.99 13.62 4.74
C ALA A 232 -20.47 12.41 3.95
N SER A 233 -19.26 11.91 4.24
CA SER A 233 -18.69 10.73 3.58
C SER A 233 -19.54 9.47 3.81
N VAL A 234 -20.08 9.27 5.02
CA VAL A 234 -21.01 8.16 5.31
C VAL A 234 -22.30 8.30 4.49
N VAL A 235 -22.88 9.50 4.44
CA VAL A 235 -24.10 9.77 3.68
C VAL A 235 -23.87 9.54 2.18
N ILE A 236 -22.75 10.02 1.63
CA ILE A 236 -22.37 9.83 0.22
C ILE A 236 -22.19 8.33 -0.08
N LEU A 237 -21.51 7.59 0.81
CA LEU A 237 -21.32 6.15 0.64
C LEU A 237 -22.66 5.40 0.62
N LEU A 238 -23.54 5.64 1.59
CA LEU A 238 -24.84 4.98 1.68
C LEU A 238 -25.72 5.32 0.48
N ALA A 239 -25.73 6.59 0.06
CA ALA A 239 -26.44 7.03 -1.14
C ALA A 239 -25.86 6.38 -2.40
N GLY A 240 -24.53 6.28 -2.51
CA GLY A 240 -23.84 5.60 -3.60
C GLY A 240 -24.17 4.11 -3.68
N ILE A 241 -24.12 3.39 -2.57
CA ILE A 241 -24.53 1.97 -2.50
C ILE A 241 -26.00 1.83 -2.93
N GLY A 242 -26.89 2.66 -2.38
CA GLY A 242 -28.31 2.65 -2.75
C GLY A 242 -28.53 2.89 -4.25
N LEU A 243 -27.80 3.84 -4.83
CA LEU A 243 -27.87 4.14 -6.27
C LEU A 243 -27.37 2.96 -7.12
N LEU A 244 -26.26 2.34 -6.73
CA LEU A 244 -25.68 1.19 -7.44
C LEU A 244 -26.60 -0.05 -7.36
N VAL A 245 -27.19 -0.32 -6.22
CA VAL A 245 -28.17 -1.41 -6.03
C VAL A 245 -29.43 -1.14 -6.87
N TRP A 246 -29.93 0.10 -6.85
CA TRP A 246 -31.06 0.50 -7.69
C TRP A 246 -30.74 0.34 -9.17
N PHE A 247 -29.61 0.85 -9.62
CA PHE A 247 -29.14 0.74 -11.01
C PHE A 247 -29.00 -0.72 -11.45
N SER A 248 -28.33 -1.54 -10.67
CA SER A 248 -28.16 -2.98 -10.94
C SER A 248 -29.51 -3.70 -11.02
N SER A 249 -30.44 -3.42 -10.09
CA SER A 249 -31.76 -4.04 -10.05
C SER A 249 -32.64 -3.62 -11.23
N PHE A 250 -32.49 -2.38 -11.70
CA PHE A 250 -33.35 -1.83 -12.76
C PHE A 250 -32.85 -2.16 -14.17
N TYR A 251 -31.52 -2.13 -14.37
CA TYR A 251 -30.90 -2.33 -15.67
C TYR A 251 -30.28 -3.71 -15.85
N GLY A 252 -29.80 -4.35 -14.78
CA GLY A 252 -29.13 -5.65 -14.84
C GLY A 252 -30.06 -6.82 -15.17
N LYS A 253 -31.34 -6.79 -14.72
CA LYS A 253 -32.32 -7.87 -14.91
C LYS A 253 -32.92 -7.98 -16.33
N LYS A 254 -32.63 -7.04 -17.23
CA LYS A 254 -33.20 -7.06 -18.59
C LYS A 254 -32.49 -8.02 -19.56
N ASP A 255 -31.40 -8.59 -19.21
CA ASP A 255 -30.54 -9.38 -20.12
C ASP A 255 -30.23 -10.79 -19.57
N ASP A 256 -31.15 -11.45 -18.85
CA ASP A 256 -31.06 -12.86 -18.49
C ASP A 256 -31.10 -13.73 -19.76
N GLU A 257 -30.03 -13.72 -20.54
CA GLU A 257 -29.75 -14.82 -21.45
C GLU A 257 -29.51 -16.07 -20.58
N LYS A 258 -30.50 -16.98 -20.53
CA LYS A 258 -30.30 -18.29 -19.87
C LYS A 258 -29.16 -19.03 -20.57
N LEU A 259 -28.00 -19.00 -19.94
CA LEU A 259 -26.87 -19.79 -20.42
C LEU A 259 -27.18 -21.27 -20.19
N GLU A 260 -27.22 -22.05 -21.27
CA GLU A 260 -27.35 -23.49 -21.17
C GLU A 260 -26.04 -24.11 -20.64
N PRO A 261 -26.13 -25.18 -19.81
CA PRO A 261 -24.96 -25.88 -19.34
C PRO A 261 -24.12 -26.44 -20.51
N ILE A 262 -22.82 -26.12 -20.50
CA ILE A 262 -21.88 -26.58 -21.53
C ILE A 262 -21.38 -27.96 -21.17
N SER A 263 -21.51 -28.95 -22.07
CA SER A 263 -21.15 -30.34 -21.82
C SER A 263 -19.65 -30.61 -21.74
N GLU A 264 -18.81 -29.79 -22.39
CA GLU A 264 -17.35 -29.92 -22.42
C GLU A 264 -16.68 -28.57 -22.14
N ASP A 265 -15.49 -28.60 -21.51
CA ASP A 265 -14.64 -27.43 -21.34
C ASP A 265 -14.34 -26.78 -22.71
N PRO A 266 -14.75 -25.55 -22.95
CA PRO A 266 -14.52 -24.84 -24.22
C PRO A 266 -13.03 -24.68 -24.57
N LEU A 267 -12.15 -24.66 -23.56
CA LEU A 267 -10.70 -24.57 -23.72
C LEU A 267 -10.00 -25.94 -23.73
N LYS A 268 -10.73 -27.06 -23.63
CA LYS A 268 -10.16 -28.41 -23.65
C LYS A 268 -9.33 -28.69 -24.92
N LYS A 269 -9.76 -28.17 -26.05
CA LYS A 269 -9.08 -28.32 -27.36
C LYS A 269 -7.96 -27.31 -27.59
N LEU A 270 -7.64 -26.47 -26.62
CA LEU A 270 -6.57 -25.47 -26.72
C LEU A 270 -5.22 -26.17 -26.93
N ASN A 271 -4.61 -25.93 -28.08
CA ASN A 271 -3.22 -26.30 -28.34
C ASN A 271 -2.32 -25.18 -27.81
N LEU A 272 -1.58 -25.47 -26.75
CA LEU A 272 -0.69 -24.49 -26.12
C LEU A 272 0.41 -24.04 -27.09
N THR A 273 0.50 -22.75 -27.28
CA THR A 273 1.58 -22.13 -28.07
C THR A 273 2.93 -22.19 -27.32
N PRO A 274 4.06 -22.00 -28.03
CA PRO A 274 5.37 -21.95 -27.38
C PRO A 274 5.48 -20.85 -26.30
N SER A 275 4.83 -19.68 -26.46
CA SER A 275 4.82 -18.62 -25.46
C SER A 275 4.03 -19.01 -24.22
N GLN A 276 2.88 -19.67 -24.39
CA GLN A 276 2.09 -20.18 -23.26
C GLN A 276 2.87 -21.24 -22.45
N LYS A 277 3.54 -22.19 -23.13
CA LYS A 277 4.36 -23.20 -22.46
C LYS A 277 5.51 -22.59 -21.64
N ALA A 278 6.05 -21.45 -22.06
CA ALA A 278 7.08 -20.72 -21.35
C ALA A 278 6.59 -20.13 -20.03
N LEU A 279 5.27 -19.99 -19.80
CA LEU A 279 4.70 -19.45 -18.57
C LEU A 279 4.83 -20.36 -17.35
N LYS A 280 5.17 -21.67 -17.54
CA LYS A 280 5.43 -22.58 -16.40
C LYS A 280 6.46 -21.99 -15.42
N LYS A 281 7.51 -21.33 -15.90
CA LYS A 281 8.52 -20.67 -15.07
C LYS A 281 8.00 -19.41 -14.35
N TYR A 282 7.03 -18.69 -14.94
CA TYR A 282 6.35 -17.57 -14.27
C TYR A 282 5.52 -18.06 -13.08
N LEU A 283 4.75 -19.15 -13.26
CA LEU A 283 3.98 -19.75 -12.17
C LEU A 283 4.89 -20.17 -11.02
N PHE A 284 6.05 -20.77 -11.36
CA PHE A 284 7.02 -21.17 -10.34
C PHE A 284 7.55 -19.96 -9.56
N VAL A 285 8.00 -18.90 -10.24
CA VAL A 285 8.52 -17.69 -9.59
C VAL A 285 7.42 -16.99 -8.79
N THR A 286 6.19 -16.92 -9.30
CA THR A 286 5.06 -16.35 -8.55
C THR A 286 4.87 -17.06 -7.22
N LEU A 287 4.77 -18.38 -7.20
CA LEU A 287 4.54 -19.13 -5.96
C LEU A 287 5.80 -19.23 -5.09
N ALA A 288 7.00 -19.20 -5.67
CA ALA A 288 8.25 -19.12 -4.91
C ALA A 288 8.39 -17.78 -4.18
N LEU A 289 8.09 -16.67 -4.85
CA LEU A 289 8.04 -15.34 -4.22
C LEU A 289 6.91 -15.24 -3.18
N PHE A 290 5.77 -15.86 -3.42
CA PHE A 290 4.70 -15.95 -2.43
C PHE A 290 5.14 -16.71 -1.19
N ALA A 291 5.77 -17.89 -1.35
CA ALA A 291 6.32 -18.65 -0.23
C ALA A 291 7.39 -17.84 0.53
N PHE A 292 8.30 -17.18 -0.18
CA PHE A 292 9.30 -16.29 0.41
C PHE A 292 8.63 -15.15 1.18
N GLN A 293 7.63 -14.49 0.59
CA GLN A 293 6.90 -13.38 1.21
C GLN A 293 6.20 -13.79 2.51
N ILE A 294 5.58 -14.97 2.57
CA ILE A 294 4.97 -15.49 3.79
C ILE A 294 6.02 -15.77 4.86
N LEU A 295 7.14 -16.40 4.50
CA LEU A 295 8.22 -16.72 5.44
C LEU A 295 8.88 -15.45 5.99
N ILE A 296 9.21 -14.48 5.12
CA ILE A 296 9.79 -13.22 5.58
C ILE A 296 8.76 -12.36 6.36
N GLY A 297 7.47 -12.54 6.09
CA GLY A 297 6.38 -11.94 6.86
C GLY A 297 6.31 -12.50 8.29
N GLY A 298 6.41 -13.82 8.44
CA GLY A 298 6.56 -14.45 9.76
C GLY A 298 7.81 -13.99 10.49
N PHE A 299 8.94 -13.85 9.77
CA PHE A 299 10.18 -13.30 10.31
C PHE A 299 10.03 -11.82 10.74
N THR A 300 9.32 -11.01 9.96
CA THR A 300 8.97 -9.62 10.33
C THR A 300 8.09 -9.58 11.58
N ALA A 301 7.12 -10.49 11.69
CA ALA A 301 6.25 -10.61 12.86
C ALA A 301 7.02 -10.99 14.12
N HIS A 302 8.07 -11.82 14.01
CA HIS A 302 8.95 -12.18 15.12
C HIS A 302 9.48 -10.94 15.86
N TYR A 303 9.92 -9.91 15.15
CA TYR A 303 10.40 -8.67 15.77
C TYR A 303 9.36 -7.94 16.61
N THR A 304 8.10 -8.12 16.28
CA THR A 304 6.99 -7.41 16.95
C THR A 304 6.30 -8.25 18.01
N VAL A 305 6.41 -9.57 17.94
CA VAL A 305 5.76 -10.54 18.86
C VAL A 305 6.72 -10.94 19.94
N GLU A 306 7.80 -11.65 19.60
CA GLU A 306 8.78 -12.17 20.55
C GLU A 306 9.84 -11.14 20.94
N GLY A 307 10.24 -10.28 20.00
CA GLY A 307 11.38 -9.37 20.12
C GLY A 307 12.65 -9.94 19.48
N GLN A 308 13.54 -9.05 19.06
CA GLN A 308 14.71 -9.44 18.24
C GLN A 308 15.74 -10.31 18.96
N GLU A 309 15.81 -10.27 20.30
CA GLU A 309 16.76 -11.05 21.09
C GLU A 309 16.15 -12.35 21.68
N PHE A 310 14.86 -12.64 21.46
CA PHE A 310 14.13 -13.73 22.10
C PHE A 310 14.79 -15.12 21.95
N TYR A 311 15.29 -15.44 20.77
CA TYR A 311 15.93 -16.73 20.50
C TYR A 311 17.44 -16.77 20.83
N GLY A 312 18.00 -15.71 21.40
CA GLY A 312 19.42 -15.61 21.73
C GLY A 312 20.35 -15.51 20.49
N ILE A 313 19.78 -15.23 19.32
CA ILE A 313 20.52 -15.07 18.06
C ILE A 313 20.32 -13.63 17.59
N ASN A 314 21.41 -12.88 17.42
CA ASN A 314 21.34 -11.50 16.91
C ASN A 314 21.10 -11.48 15.39
N LEU A 315 19.89 -11.82 14.97
CA LEU A 315 19.48 -11.79 13.56
C LEU A 315 19.34 -10.36 13.04
N SER A 316 19.04 -9.39 13.92
CA SER A 316 18.86 -7.98 13.54
C SER A 316 20.15 -7.34 13.00
N ALA A 317 21.31 -7.88 13.34
CA ALA A 317 22.57 -7.45 12.76
C ALA A 317 22.69 -7.74 11.24
N TYR A 318 22.04 -8.79 10.76
CA TYR A 318 22.10 -9.25 9.36
C TYR A 318 20.84 -8.90 8.57
N ILE A 319 19.67 -9.16 9.13
CA ILE A 319 18.37 -8.90 8.53
C ILE A 319 17.54 -8.09 9.53
N PRO A 320 17.79 -6.79 9.68
CA PRO A 320 17.02 -5.95 10.58
C PRO A 320 15.54 -5.88 10.16
N TYR A 321 14.68 -5.50 11.08
CA TYR A 321 13.24 -5.36 10.86
C TYR A 321 12.90 -4.54 9.61
N SER A 322 13.59 -3.42 9.40
CA SER A 322 13.38 -2.56 8.23
C SER A 322 13.63 -3.30 6.92
N LEU A 323 14.67 -4.13 6.83
CA LEU A 323 14.95 -4.96 5.66
C LEU A 323 13.93 -6.09 5.49
N ALA A 324 13.63 -6.81 6.57
CA ALA A 324 12.63 -7.87 6.53
C ALA A 324 11.27 -7.35 6.05
N ARG A 325 10.85 -6.19 6.55
CA ARG A 325 9.60 -5.55 6.16
C ARG A 325 9.65 -5.04 4.71
N THR A 326 10.76 -4.45 4.27
CA THR A 326 10.97 -4.06 2.87
C THR A 326 10.79 -5.27 1.94
N TRP A 327 11.49 -6.36 2.20
CA TRP A 327 11.39 -7.56 1.37
C TRP A 327 10.01 -8.22 1.44
N HIS A 328 9.32 -8.18 2.59
CA HIS A 328 7.95 -8.67 2.73
C HIS A 328 7.00 -7.90 1.80
N ILE A 329 7.07 -6.58 1.80
CA ILE A 329 6.23 -5.71 0.97
C ILE A 329 6.58 -5.87 -0.51
N GLN A 330 7.86 -5.78 -0.87
CA GLN A 330 8.29 -5.86 -2.26
C GLN A 330 8.00 -7.24 -2.88
N ALA A 331 8.25 -8.32 -2.14
CA ALA A 331 7.90 -9.66 -2.60
C ALA A 331 6.40 -9.79 -2.88
N SER A 332 5.52 -9.19 -2.04
CA SER A 332 4.08 -9.24 -2.26
C SER A 332 3.68 -8.58 -3.57
N ILE A 333 4.20 -7.40 -3.86
CA ILE A 333 3.95 -6.68 -5.12
C ILE A 333 4.46 -7.50 -6.32
N PHE A 334 5.67 -8.05 -6.23
CA PHE A 334 6.28 -8.81 -7.31
C PHE A 334 5.50 -10.08 -7.66
N TRP A 335 5.09 -10.91 -6.66
CA TRP A 335 4.39 -12.13 -7.00
C TRP A 335 2.96 -11.88 -7.47
N ILE A 336 2.24 -10.90 -6.89
CA ILE A 336 0.90 -10.52 -7.32
C ILE A 336 0.95 -10.02 -8.78
N ALA A 337 1.82 -9.06 -9.07
CA ALA A 337 1.98 -8.52 -10.41
C ALA A 337 2.40 -9.62 -11.41
N THR A 338 3.35 -10.50 -11.05
CA THR A 338 3.79 -11.60 -11.92
C THR A 338 2.64 -12.56 -12.25
N GLY A 339 1.75 -12.85 -11.29
CA GLY A 339 0.55 -13.64 -11.50
C GLY A 339 -0.39 -13.02 -12.54
N PHE A 340 -0.66 -11.72 -12.43
CA PHE A 340 -1.49 -10.99 -13.40
C PHE A 340 -0.84 -10.88 -14.77
N LEU A 341 0.47 -10.59 -14.82
CA LEU A 341 1.22 -10.52 -16.08
C LEU A 341 1.20 -11.86 -16.81
N ALA A 342 1.37 -12.97 -16.06
CA ALA A 342 1.31 -14.32 -16.62
C ALA A 342 -0.09 -14.66 -17.15
N ALA A 343 -1.17 -14.26 -16.45
CA ALA A 343 -2.54 -14.45 -16.91
C ALA A 343 -2.80 -13.70 -18.23
N GLY A 344 -2.40 -12.44 -18.34
CA GLY A 344 -2.51 -11.68 -19.57
C GLY A 344 -1.75 -12.32 -20.74
N LEU A 345 -0.50 -12.73 -20.50
CA LEU A 345 0.31 -13.42 -21.52
C LEU A 345 -0.27 -14.78 -21.91
N PHE A 346 -0.97 -15.49 -21.00
CA PHE A 346 -1.66 -16.74 -21.32
C PHE A 346 -2.89 -16.50 -22.21
N LEU A 347 -3.65 -15.42 -21.97
CA LEU A 347 -4.84 -15.09 -22.74
C LEU A 347 -4.52 -14.54 -24.15
N ALA A 348 -3.39 -13.88 -24.32
CA ALA A 348 -3.03 -13.21 -25.57
C ALA A 348 -3.04 -14.14 -26.80
N PRO A 349 -2.44 -15.35 -26.81
CA PRO A 349 -2.56 -16.27 -27.92
C PRO A 349 -3.98 -16.81 -28.15
N ILE A 350 -4.78 -16.97 -27.08
CA ILE A 350 -6.19 -17.39 -27.20
C ILE A 350 -6.98 -16.33 -27.98
N ILE A 351 -6.79 -15.08 -27.65
CA ILE A 351 -7.40 -13.93 -28.35
C ILE A 351 -6.91 -13.85 -29.81
N ASN A 352 -5.68 -14.25 -30.06
CA ASN A 352 -5.08 -14.28 -31.40
C ASN A 352 -5.47 -15.53 -32.23
N GLY A 353 -6.49 -16.27 -31.81
CA GLY A 353 -6.96 -17.47 -32.53
C GLY A 353 -6.05 -18.68 -32.36
N GLY A 354 -5.39 -18.83 -31.24
CA GLY A 354 -4.51 -19.97 -30.90
C GLY A 354 -3.10 -19.88 -31.48
N LYS A 355 -2.64 -18.69 -31.89
CA LYS A 355 -1.33 -18.51 -32.55
C LYS A 355 -0.48 -17.45 -31.86
N ASP A 356 0.82 -17.72 -31.75
CA ASP A 356 1.80 -16.72 -31.31
C ASP A 356 2.13 -15.74 -32.43
N PRO A 357 2.22 -14.41 -32.15
CA PRO A 357 2.94 -13.49 -33.00
C PRO A 357 4.41 -13.88 -33.17
N LYS A 358 5.04 -13.43 -34.25
CA LYS A 358 6.48 -13.68 -34.48
C LYS A 358 7.31 -13.22 -33.28
N PHE A 359 8.23 -14.07 -32.79
CA PHE A 359 9.10 -13.82 -31.63
C PHE A 359 8.37 -13.67 -30.26
N GLN A 360 7.10 -14.06 -30.13
CA GLN A 360 6.35 -13.91 -28.87
C GLN A 360 7.03 -14.71 -27.73
N LYS A 361 7.41 -15.96 -27.98
CA LYS A 361 8.13 -16.78 -26.98
C LYS A 361 9.43 -16.12 -26.53
N LEU A 362 10.23 -15.58 -27.46
CA LEU A 362 11.49 -14.89 -27.13
C LEU A 362 11.21 -13.68 -26.22
N GLY A 363 10.18 -12.86 -26.54
CA GLY A 363 9.79 -11.73 -25.69
C GLY A 363 9.37 -12.15 -24.29
N VAL A 364 8.58 -13.24 -24.17
CA VAL A 364 8.19 -13.82 -22.87
C VAL A 364 9.41 -14.34 -22.10
N ASP A 365 10.37 -15.00 -22.77
CA ASP A 365 11.59 -15.48 -22.13
C ASP A 365 12.47 -14.32 -21.64
N LEU A 366 12.69 -13.30 -22.45
CA LEU A 366 13.49 -12.12 -22.07
C LEU A 366 12.85 -11.35 -20.89
N LEU A 367 11.53 -11.16 -20.94
CA LEU A 367 10.79 -10.52 -19.85
C LEU A 367 10.96 -11.31 -18.53
N PHE A 368 10.96 -12.63 -18.58
CA PHE A 368 11.19 -13.46 -17.40
C PHE A 368 12.57 -13.25 -16.79
N TYR A 369 13.62 -13.24 -17.61
CA TYR A 369 14.98 -13.01 -17.10
C TYR A 369 15.17 -11.59 -16.61
N ALA A 370 14.52 -10.60 -17.24
CA ALA A 370 14.49 -9.23 -16.75
C ALA A 370 13.81 -9.13 -15.37
N LEU A 371 12.70 -9.88 -15.17
CA LEU A 371 12.03 -9.98 -13.87
C LEU A 371 12.95 -10.58 -12.79
N LEU A 372 13.64 -11.67 -13.08
CA LEU A 372 14.58 -12.26 -12.12
C LEU A 372 15.72 -11.30 -11.78
N PHE A 373 16.28 -10.65 -12.79
CA PHE A 373 17.34 -9.65 -12.60
C PHE A 373 16.86 -8.48 -11.72
N LEU A 374 15.64 -8.00 -11.98
CA LEU A 374 15.00 -6.94 -11.20
C LEU A 374 14.84 -7.36 -9.72
N VAL A 375 14.21 -8.53 -9.48
CA VAL A 375 13.92 -9.01 -8.11
C VAL A 375 15.21 -9.21 -7.32
N VAL A 376 16.16 -9.95 -7.88
CA VAL A 376 17.42 -10.23 -7.18
C VAL A 376 18.24 -8.95 -6.98
N GLY A 377 18.34 -8.12 -8.03
CA GLY A 377 19.12 -6.90 -7.99
C GLY A 377 18.56 -5.87 -7.00
N SER A 378 17.25 -5.69 -6.95
CA SER A 378 16.62 -4.77 -6.00
C SER A 378 16.77 -5.25 -4.56
N PHE A 379 16.54 -6.52 -4.27
CA PHE A 379 16.70 -7.08 -2.91
C PHE A 379 18.16 -6.96 -2.41
N VAL A 380 19.12 -7.22 -3.28
CA VAL A 380 20.54 -7.02 -2.94
C VAL A 380 20.84 -5.54 -2.73
N GLY A 381 20.31 -4.65 -3.57
CA GLY A 381 20.50 -3.20 -3.43
C GLY A 381 19.94 -2.68 -2.10
N GLU A 382 18.72 -3.06 -1.74
CA GLU A 382 18.07 -2.71 -0.46
C GLU A 382 18.88 -3.23 0.74
N TYR A 383 19.38 -4.48 0.66
CA TYR A 383 20.28 -5.03 1.69
C TYR A 383 21.54 -4.20 1.85
N LEU A 384 22.23 -3.88 0.75
CA LEU A 384 23.49 -3.13 0.79
C LEU A 384 23.30 -1.72 1.38
N ALA A 385 22.17 -1.08 1.12
CA ALA A 385 21.83 0.23 1.67
C ALA A 385 21.59 0.14 3.19
N ILE A 386 20.64 -0.70 3.62
CA ILE A 386 20.22 -0.83 5.03
C ILE A 386 21.35 -1.41 5.92
N ALA A 387 22.22 -2.24 5.35
CA ALA A 387 23.41 -2.73 6.04
C ALA A 387 24.54 -1.68 6.17
N ASN A 388 24.36 -0.48 5.63
CA ASN A 388 25.36 0.59 5.57
C ASN A 388 26.65 0.20 4.79
N ILE A 389 26.53 -0.71 3.81
CA ILE A 389 27.63 -1.11 2.92
C ILE A 389 27.67 -0.15 1.71
N MET A 390 26.51 0.29 1.25
CA MET A 390 26.36 1.22 0.14
C MET A 390 26.51 2.67 0.65
N PRO A 391 27.24 3.55 -0.05
CA PRO A 391 27.24 4.97 0.26
C PRO A 391 25.83 5.60 0.17
N ILE A 392 25.51 6.51 1.09
CA ILE A 392 24.19 7.16 1.21
C ILE A 392 23.73 7.78 -0.11
N ASN A 393 24.58 8.47 -0.83
CA ASN A 393 24.29 9.12 -2.11
C ASN A 393 23.94 8.14 -3.24
N LEU A 394 24.31 6.86 -3.13
CA LEU A 394 23.95 5.81 -4.10
C LEU A 394 22.67 5.06 -3.71
N SER A 395 22.22 5.15 -2.46
CA SER A 395 21.07 4.40 -1.96
C SER A 395 19.80 4.68 -2.77
N PHE A 396 19.49 5.94 -3.03
CA PHE A 396 18.33 6.32 -3.84
C PHE A 396 18.34 5.70 -5.24
N TRP A 397 19.52 5.48 -5.82
CA TRP A 397 19.65 4.97 -7.19
C TRP A 397 19.67 3.44 -7.26
N LEU A 398 20.42 2.79 -6.41
CA LEU A 398 20.69 1.35 -6.48
C LEU A 398 20.20 0.57 -5.27
N GLY A 399 19.90 1.25 -4.15
CA GLY A 399 19.52 0.68 -2.88
C GLY A 399 18.05 0.92 -2.54
N HIS A 400 17.80 1.71 -1.48
CA HIS A 400 16.52 1.96 -0.89
C HIS A 400 16.13 3.43 -1.00
N GLN A 401 14.91 3.73 -1.45
CA GLN A 401 14.42 5.11 -1.57
C GLN A 401 13.73 5.64 -0.29
N GLY A 402 13.48 4.79 0.70
CA GLY A 402 12.88 5.17 1.97
C GLY A 402 11.36 5.30 1.99
N TYR A 403 10.66 5.03 0.90
CA TYR A 403 9.22 5.21 0.77
C TYR A 403 8.49 3.89 0.65
N GLU A 404 7.64 3.59 1.62
CA GLU A 404 6.86 2.35 1.68
C GLU A 404 6.11 2.07 0.37
N TYR A 405 6.11 0.82 -0.08
CA TYR A 405 5.59 0.27 -1.35
C TYR A 405 6.38 0.63 -2.62
N ILE A 406 7.18 1.68 -2.62
CA ILE A 406 8.03 2.09 -3.75
C ILE A 406 9.50 2.19 -3.33
N ASP A 407 9.91 1.28 -2.47
CA ASP A 407 11.23 1.25 -1.83
C ASP A 407 12.39 1.05 -2.79
N LEU A 408 12.13 0.48 -3.97
CA LEU A 408 13.14 0.14 -4.99
C LEU A 408 14.01 1.33 -5.37
N GLY A 409 15.32 1.13 -5.42
CA GLY A 409 16.22 2.12 -6.01
C GLY A 409 15.78 2.55 -7.42
N ARG A 410 16.03 3.78 -7.78
CA ARG A 410 15.55 4.41 -9.03
C ARG A 410 15.90 3.61 -10.30
N VAL A 411 17.07 3.00 -10.35
CA VAL A 411 17.48 2.16 -11.48
C VAL A 411 16.54 0.94 -11.62
N TRP A 412 16.18 0.32 -10.50
CA TRP A 412 15.27 -0.81 -10.48
C TRP A 412 13.83 -0.43 -10.87
N GLN A 413 13.39 0.77 -10.45
CA GLN A 413 12.09 1.31 -10.90
C GLN A 413 12.07 1.55 -12.42
N ILE A 414 13.14 2.06 -12.99
CA ILE A 414 13.25 2.27 -14.44
C ILE A 414 13.23 0.92 -15.18
N ILE A 415 13.95 -0.09 -14.68
CA ILE A 415 13.95 -1.43 -15.25
C ILE A 415 12.55 -2.06 -15.18
N LEU A 416 11.85 -1.90 -14.04
CA LEU A 416 10.46 -2.35 -13.88
C LEU A 416 9.54 -1.66 -14.89
N PHE A 417 9.63 -0.35 -15.01
CA PHE A 417 8.83 0.42 -15.98
C PHE A 417 9.06 -0.06 -17.41
N VAL A 418 10.32 -0.24 -17.82
CA VAL A 418 10.67 -0.77 -19.16
C VAL A 418 10.11 -2.19 -19.33
N GLY A 419 10.21 -3.03 -18.29
CA GLY A 419 9.63 -4.39 -18.29
C GLY A 419 8.11 -4.37 -18.49
N LEU A 420 7.39 -3.47 -17.82
CA LEU A 420 5.94 -3.29 -17.97
C LEU A 420 5.57 -2.81 -19.38
N VAL A 421 6.35 -1.91 -19.96
CA VAL A 421 6.15 -1.46 -21.36
C VAL A 421 6.37 -2.62 -22.34
N ILE A 422 7.40 -3.44 -22.13
CA ILE A 422 7.64 -4.65 -22.96
C ILE A 422 6.46 -5.63 -22.81
N TRP A 423 6.00 -5.89 -21.60
CA TRP A 423 4.84 -6.72 -21.36
C TRP A 423 3.58 -6.18 -22.07
N MET A 424 3.30 -4.90 -21.93
CA MET A 424 2.19 -4.23 -22.64
C MET A 424 2.27 -4.46 -24.16
N LEU A 425 3.45 -4.26 -24.75
CA LEU A 425 3.65 -4.46 -26.19
C LEU A 425 3.44 -5.93 -26.60
N LEU A 426 3.88 -6.89 -25.78
CA LEU A 426 3.66 -8.33 -26.02
C LEU A 426 2.15 -8.67 -25.99
N LEU A 427 1.39 -8.09 -25.07
CA LEU A 427 -0.07 -8.27 -25.01
C LEU A 427 -0.77 -7.65 -26.21
N LEU A 428 -0.49 -6.39 -26.53
CA LEU A 428 -1.16 -5.68 -27.64
C LEU A 428 -0.90 -6.39 -28.98
N ARG A 429 0.29 -6.91 -29.18
CA ARG A 429 0.60 -7.76 -30.36
C ARG A 429 -0.21 -9.04 -30.36
N GLY A 430 -0.38 -9.69 -29.18
CA GLY A 430 -1.22 -10.85 -29.02
C GLY A 430 -2.72 -10.55 -29.22
N PHE A 431 -3.17 -9.34 -28.95
CA PHE A 431 -4.58 -8.93 -29.14
C PHE A 431 -4.90 -8.55 -30.60
N ALA A 432 -3.90 -8.29 -31.45
CA ALA A 432 -4.07 -7.80 -32.81
C ALA A 432 -4.96 -8.71 -33.68
N GLY A 433 -4.87 -10.04 -33.52
CA GLY A 433 -5.75 -10.99 -34.21
C GLY A 433 -7.21 -10.85 -33.80
N GLY A 434 -7.47 -10.69 -32.50
CA GLY A 434 -8.82 -10.49 -31.96
C GLY A 434 -9.50 -9.24 -32.53
N PHE A 435 -8.75 -8.15 -32.74
CA PHE A 435 -9.28 -6.94 -33.38
C PHE A 435 -9.63 -7.10 -34.87
N LYS A 436 -9.05 -8.07 -35.54
CA LYS A 436 -9.36 -8.38 -36.95
C LYS A 436 -10.60 -9.25 -37.11
N ASN A 437 -11.02 -9.99 -36.08
CA ASN A 437 -12.17 -10.85 -36.12
C ASN A 437 -13.47 -10.04 -36.25
N LYS A 438 -14.51 -10.64 -36.89
CA LYS A 438 -15.84 -10.04 -36.95
C LYS A 438 -16.54 -10.16 -35.58
N GLY A 439 -17.31 -9.17 -35.21
CA GLY A 439 -18.12 -9.16 -33.99
C GLY A 439 -17.84 -7.99 -33.05
N ASP A 440 -18.41 -8.04 -31.84
CA ASP A 440 -18.21 -7.03 -30.83
C ASP A 440 -16.78 -7.06 -30.24
N LYS A 441 -16.17 -5.88 -30.15
CA LYS A 441 -14.77 -5.69 -29.72
C LYS A 441 -14.64 -4.87 -28.44
N ASN A 442 -15.74 -4.50 -27.83
CA ASN A 442 -15.71 -3.58 -26.68
C ASN A 442 -14.99 -4.18 -25.48
N LEU A 443 -15.24 -5.47 -25.14
CA LEU A 443 -14.54 -6.17 -24.08
C LEU A 443 -13.03 -6.26 -24.35
N LEU A 444 -12.63 -6.55 -25.59
CA LEU A 444 -11.23 -6.58 -25.98
C LEU A 444 -10.58 -5.19 -25.95
N ALA A 445 -11.33 -4.14 -26.34
CA ALA A 445 -10.83 -2.79 -26.31
C ALA A 445 -10.54 -2.29 -24.90
N ILE A 446 -11.45 -2.53 -23.94
CA ILE A 446 -11.20 -2.16 -22.54
C ILE A 446 -10.07 -2.98 -21.91
N PHE A 447 -9.96 -4.26 -22.26
CA PHE A 447 -8.83 -5.08 -21.83
C PHE A 447 -7.49 -4.59 -22.38
N ALA A 448 -7.44 -4.17 -23.65
CA ALA A 448 -6.25 -3.57 -24.24
C ALA A 448 -5.91 -2.21 -23.60
N MET A 449 -6.91 -1.36 -23.36
CA MET A 449 -6.72 -0.07 -22.70
C MET A 449 -6.21 -0.23 -21.26
N SER A 450 -6.74 -1.18 -20.50
CA SER A 450 -6.25 -1.44 -19.15
C SER A 450 -4.80 -1.94 -19.16
N ALA A 451 -4.42 -2.77 -20.12
CA ALA A 451 -3.03 -3.19 -20.29
C ALA A 451 -2.09 -2.02 -20.62
N VAL A 452 -2.55 -1.07 -21.45
CA VAL A 452 -1.80 0.16 -21.73
C VAL A 452 -1.67 1.01 -20.46
N ALA A 453 -2.75 1.16 -19.71
CA ALA A 453 -2.71 1.91 -18.46
C ALA A 453 -1.75 1.27 -17.44
N VAL A 454 -1.83 -0.04 -17.21
CA VAL A 454 -0.87 -0.75 -16.33
C VAL A 454 0.58 -0.56 -16.80
N GLY A 455 0.85 -0.64 -18.11
CA GLY A 455 2.19 -0.48 -18.64
C GLY A 455 2.77 0.92 -18.51
N LEU A 456 1.94 1.98 -18.55
CA LEU A 456 2.40 3.36 -18.60
C LEU A 456 2.29 4.12 -17.28
N PHE A 457 1.23 3.92 -16.49
CA PHE A 457 1.00 4.72 -15.28
C PHE A 457 1.97 4.45 -14.13
N TYR A 458 2.63 3.29 -14.12
CA TYR A 458 3.76 3.07 -13.19
C TYR A 458 4.85 4.13 -13.35
N GLY A 459 4.97 4.73 -14.56
CA GLY A 459 5.89 5.84 -14.83
C GLY A 459 5.65 7.08 -13.96
N ALA A 460 4.48 7.24 -13.33
CA ALA A 460 4.23 8.32 -12.37
C ALA A 460 5.22 8.29 -11.19
N GLY A 461 5.68 7.10 -10.77
CA GLY A 461 6.70 6.93 -9.75
C GLY A 461 8.10 7.45 -10.14
N LEU A 462 8.28 7.91 -11.38
CA LEU A 462 9.54 8.50 -11.84
C LEU A 462 9.54 10.05 -11.81
N PHE A 463 8.41 10.68 -11.42
CA PHE A 463 8.27 12.16 -11.43
C PHE A 463 8.75 12.88 -10.18
N TYR A 464 9.31 12.16 -9.21
CA TYR A 464 9.98 12.76 -8.05
C TYR A 464 11.46 12.39 -8.02
N GLY A 465 12.27 13.21 -7.36
CA GLY A 465 13.71 13.00 -7.17
C GLY A 465 14.08 12.72 -5.71
N GLN A 466 15.35 12.45 -5.46
CA GLN A 466 15.92 12.16 -4.13
C GLN A 466 15.58 13.23 -3.08
N ARG A 467 15.60 14.50 -3.47
CA ARG A 467 15.38 15.67 -2.63
C ARG A 467 14.01 16.32 -2.84
N SER A 468 13.06 15.60 -3.42
CA SER A 468 11.70 16.12 -3.51
C SER A 468 11.10 16.30 -2.12
N PRO A 469 10.38 17.41 -1.86
CA PRO A 469 9.64 17.60 -0.61
C PRO A 469 8.67 16.45 -0.37
N LEU A 470 8.51 16.04 0.90
CA LEU A 470 7.65 14.89 1.27
C LEU A 470 6.24 14.96 0.65
N PRO A 471 5.48 16.09 0.67
CA PRO A 471 4.15 16.14 0.07
C PRO A 471 4.14 15.89 -1.43
N VAL A 472 5.15 16.39 -2.14
CA VAL A 472 5.29 16.20 -3.60
C VAL A 472 5.57 14.73 -3.90
N MET A 473 6.48 14.12 -3.12
CA MET A 473 6.77 12.70 -3.25
C MET A 473 5.53 11.86 -2.92
N GLU A 474 4.80 12.17 -1.84
CA GLU A 474 3.54 11.50 -1.48
C GLU A 474 2.51 11.59 -2.61
N TYR A 475 2.37 12.75 -3.26
CA TYR A 475 1.47 12.89 -4.41
C TYR A 475 1.78 11.88 -5.52
N TRP A 476 3.04 11.76 -5.96
CA TRP A 476 3.43 10.82 -7.00
C TRP A 476 3.47 9.37 -6.53
N ARG A 477 3.79 9.12 -5.25
CA ARG A 477 3.73 7.79 -4.65
C ARG A 477 2.33 7.21 -4.74
N TRP A 478 1.30 8.00 -4.40
CA TRP A 478 -0.08 7.53 -4.41
C TRP A 478 -0.68 7.38 -5.81
N TRP A 479 -0.09 7.99 -6.81
CA TRP A 479 -0.37 7.63 -8.21
C TRP A 479 0.03 6.18 -8.53
N VAL A 480 1.07 5.66 -7.89
CA VAL A 480 1.50 4.27 -8.06
C VAL A 480 0.78 3.35 -7.07
N VAL A 481 0.80 3.67 -5.78
CA VAL A 481 0.33 2.76 -4.73
C VAL A 481 -1.20 2.62 -4.73
N HIS A 482 -1.93 3.70 -4.99
CA HIS A 482 -3.40 3.67 -5.03
C HIS A 482 -3.93 3.62 -6.47
N LEU A 483 -3.73 4.67 -7.26
CA LEU A 483 -4.36 4.77 -8.58
C LEU A 483 -3.92 3.67 -9.56
N TRP A 484 -2.63 3.35 -9.61
CA TRP A 484 -2.13 2.29 -10.49
C TRP A 484 -2.57 0.90 -10.01
N VAL A 485 -2.54 0.63 -8.69
CA VAL A 485 -2.95 -0.65 -8.10
C VAL A 485 -4.47 -0.77 -8.06
N GLU A 486 -5.16 0.11 -7.36
CA GLU A 486 -6.59 0.00 -7.10
C GLU A 486 -7.45 0.48 -8.28
N GLY A 487 -6.96 1.38 -9.13
CA GLY A 487 -7.66 1.80 -10.33
C GLY A 487 -7.36 0.91 -11.54
N PHE A 488 -6.15 0.99 -12.07
CA PHE A 488 -5.84 0.38 -13.38
C PHE A 488 -5.65 -1.13 -13.33
N PHE A 489 -5.03 -1.68 -12.28
CA PHE A 489 -4.95 -3.13 -12.14
C PHE A 489 -6.32 -3.78 -11.90
N GLU A 490 -7.23 -3.12 -11.19
CA GLU A 490 -8.60 -3.63 -11.02
C GLU A 490 -9.38 -3.66 -12.33
N VAL A 491 -9.26 -2.64 -13.19
CA VAL A 491 -9.85 -2.68 -14.53
C VAL A 491 -9.25 -3.81 -15.35
N PHE A 492 -7.93 -3.99 -15.29
CA PHE A 492 -7.24 -5.09 -15.99
C PHE A 492 -7.68 -6.46 -15.47
N ALA A 493 -7.76 -6.64 -14.15
CA ALA A 493 -8.19 -7.88 -13.51
C ALA A 493 -9.64 -8.22 -13.87
N THR A 494 -10.53 -7.23 -13.77
CA THR A 494 -11.96 -7.39 -14.10
C THR A 494 -12.15 -7.72 -15.58
N ALA A 495 -11.44 -7.04 -16.49
CA ALA A 495 -11.49 -7.33 -17.92
C ALA A 495 -10.93 -8.73 -18.24
N SER A 496 -9.85 -9.13 -17.57
CA SER A 496 -9.26 -10.48 -17.70
C SER A 496 -10.21 -11.57 -17.25
N LEU A 497 -10.84 -11.39 -16.06
CA LEU A 497 -11.84 -12.32 -15.52
C LEU A 497 -13.07 -12.40 -16.42
N ALA A 498 -13.59 -11.27 -16.85
CA ALA A 498 -14.73 -11.22 -17.76
C ALA A 498 -14.43 -11.96 -19.07
N PHE A 499 -13.23 -11.77 -19.63
CA PHE A 499 -12.79 -12.49 -20.81
C PHE A 499 -12.67 -14.00 -20.56
N VAL A 500 -12.10 -14.42 -19.44
CA VAL A 500 -12.02 -15.83 -19.04
C VAL A 500 -13.41 -16.43 -18.88
N PHE A 501 -14.30 -15.78 -18.15
CA PHE A 501 -15.66 -16.29 -17.90
C PHE A 501 -16.48 -16.39 -19.18
N VAL A 502 -16.36 -15.44 -20.11
CA VAL A 502 -16.96 -15.53 -21.45
C VAL A 502 -16.36 -16.72 -22.23
N SER A 503 -15.05 -16.92 -22.17
CA SER A 503 -14.36 -18.01 -22.87
C SER A 503 -14.74 -19.39 -22.33
N LEU A 504 -15.08 -19.48 -21.03
CA LEU A 504 -15.57 -20.69 -20.38
C LEU A 504 -17.10 -20.85 -20.45
N GLY A 505 -17.82 -19.87 -21.04
CA GLY A 505 -19.28 -19.90 -21.12
C GLY A 505 -19.98 -19.75 -19.77
N LEU A 506 -19.29 -19.17 -18.78
CA LEU A 506 -19.86 -18.90 -17.45
C LEU A 506 -20.63 -17.59 -17.40
N VAL A 507 -20.41 -16.68 -18.36
CA VAL A 507 -21.07 -15.38 -18.46
C VAL A 507 -21.31 -15.04 -19.92
N SER A 508 -22.42 -14.40 -20.25
CA SER A 508 -22.69 -13.93 -21.62
C SER A 508 -21.72 -12.80 -22.01
N LYS A 509 -21.33 -12.75 -23.27
CA LYS A 509 -20.43 -11.69 -23.76
C LYS A 509 -21.03 -10.30 -23.59
N ARG A 510 -22.35 -10.17 -23.76
CA ARG A 510 -23.07 -8.91 -23.61
C ARG A 510 -23.03 -8.42 -22.17
N PHE A 511 -23.38 -9.29 -21.23
CA PHE A 511 -23.30 -8.99 -19.79
C PHE A 511 -21.87 -8.63 -19.37
N ALA A 512 -20.89 -9.45 -19.75
CA ALA A 512 -19.48 -9.23 -19.42
C ALA A 512 -18.97 -7.86 -19.95
N THR A 513 -19.33 -7.51 -21.20
CA THR A 513 -18.93 -6.22 -21.78
C THR A 513 -19.57 -5.04 -21.05
N PHE A 514 -20.87 -5.13 -20.75
CA PHE A 514 -21.60 -4.10 -20.00
C PHE A 514 -20.99 -3.94 -18.60
N GLN A 515 -20.85 -5.03 -17.88
CA GLN A 515 -20.37 -5.03 -16.51
C GLN A 515 -18.92 -4.50 -16.44
N THR A 516 -18.04 -4.89 -17.36
CA THR A 516 -16.66 -4.41 -17.38
C THR A 516 -16.55 -2.90 -17.66
N LEU A 517 -17.37 -2.37 -18.58
CA LEU A 517 -17.42 -0.92 -18.86
C LEU A 517 -17.98 -0.12 -17.68
N ALA A 518 -19.05 -0.62 -17.04
CA ALA A 518 -19.62 0.00 -15.86
C ALA A 518 -18.62 -0.02 -14.68
N SER A 519 -17.97 -1.17 -14.47
CA SER A 519 -16.92 -1.34 -13.46
C SER A 519 -15.75 -0.40 -13.70
N ALA A 520 -15.26 -0.31 -14.94
CA ALA A 520 -14.16 0.59 -15.27
C ALA A 520 -14.50 2.06 -15.00
N SER A 521 -15.74 2.48 -15.30
CA SER A 521 -16.20 3.83 -14.96
C SER A 521 -16.22 4.06 -13.45
N LEU A 522 -16.67 3.08 -12.68
CA LEU A 522 -16.71 3.17 -11.21
C LEU A 522 -15.31 3.16 -10.60
N PHE A 523 -14.40 2.29 -11.09
CA PHE A 523 -12.99 2.29 -10.66
C PHE A 523 -12.28 3.62 -10.98
N MET A 524 -12.65 4.30 -12.05
CA MET A 524 -12.08 5.62 -12.34
C MET A 524 -12.70 6.74 -11.50
N ILE A 525 -13.98 6.63 -11.14
CA ILE A 525 -14.62 7.56 -10.18
C ILE A 525 -14.09 7.34 -8.77
N GLY A 526 -13.86 6.10 -8.37
CA GLY A 526 -13.33 5.75 -7.07
C GLY A 526 -11.81 5.95 -6.96
N GLY A 527 -11.02 5.28 -7.81
CA GLY A 527 -9.57 5.24 -7.72
C GLY A 527 -8.87 6.55 -7.95
N ILE A 528 -9.36 7.41 -8.88
CA ILE A 528 -8.71 8.69 -9.11
C ILE A 528 -8.94 9.66 -7.94
N PRO A 529 -10.19 9.98 -7.52
CA PRO A 529 -10.42 10.78 -6.32
C PRO A 529 -10.05 10.04 -5.03
N GLY A 530 -10.11 8.71 -4.99
CA GLY A 530 -9.68 7.89 -3.88
C GLY A 530 -8.24 8.20 -3.45
N THR A 531 -7.35 8.52 -4.38
CA THR A 531 -5.97 8.95 -4.11
C THR A 531 -5.89 10.05 -3.03
N PHE A 532 -6.90 10.90 -2.89
CA PHE A 532 -6.87 12.05 -1.97
C PHE A 532 -6.94 11.66 -0.49
N HIS A 533 -7.53 10.54 -0.11
CA HIS A 533 -7.56 10.15 1.30
C HIS A 533 -6.17 9.80 1.84
N HIS A 534 -5.20 9.53 0.96
CA HIS A 534 -3.80 9.38 1.33
C HIS A 534 -3.02 10.71 1.41
N LEU A 535 -3.58 11.81 0.94
CA LEU A 535 -2.89 13.09 0.80
C LEU A 535 -3.29 14.14 1.87
N TYR A 536 -3.99 13.73 2.93
CA TYR A 536 -4.45 14.64 3.97
C TYR A 536 -3.29 15.42 4.59
N PHE A 537 -2.26 14.70 4.98
CA PHE A 537 -1.08 15.30 5.62
C PHE A 537 -0.14 15.99 4.62
N ALA A 538 -0.44 15.90 3.32
CA ALA A 538 0.19 16.69 2.27
C ALA A 538 -0.55 18.02 1.99
N GLY A 539 -1.60 18.33 2.76
CA GLY A 539 -2.29 19.61 2.73
C GLY A 539 -3.48 19.70 1.81
N THR A 540 -4.08 18.59 1.40
CA THR A 540 -5.36 18.60 0.67
C THR A 540 -6.53 18.98 1.58
N THR A 541 -7.61 19.48 0.96
CA THR A 541 -8.79 19.93 1.69
C THR A 541 -9.64 18.78 2.20
N THR A 542 -10.34 18.96 3.31
CA THR A 542 -11.20 17.95 3.94
C THR A 542 -12.34 17.45 3.04
N PRO A 543 -13.02 18.30 2.23
CA PRO A 543 -14.07 17.86 1.32
C PRO A 543 -13.61 16.80 0.31
N ILE A 544 -12.45 17.02 -0.34
CA ILE A 544 -11.97 16.08 -1.35
C ILE A 544 -11.55 14.74 -0.75
N MET A 545 -11.09 14.76 0.49
CA MET A 545 -10.78 13.53 1.23
C MET A 545 -12.02 12.72 1.54
N ALA A 546 -13.09 13.37 2.00
CA ALA A 546 -14.37 12.73 2.29
C ALA A 546 -14.96 12.08 1.02
N ILE A 547 -14.88 12.78 -0.11
CA ILE A 547 -15.27 12.25 -1.43
C ILE A 547 -14.38 11.05 -1.79
N GLY A 548 -13.07 11.19 -1.63
CA GLY A 548 -12.11 10.10 -1.89
C GLY A 548 -12.41 8.86 -1.05
N ALA A 549 -12.66 9.02 0.26
CA ALA A 549 -13.02 7.93 1.17
C ALA A 549 -14.29 7.19 0.74
N SER A 550 -15.34 7.94 0.35
CA SER A 550 -16.62 7.35 -0.06
C SER A 550 -16.50 6.62 -1.39
N PHE A 551 -15.84 7.21 -2.37
CA PHE A 551 -15.77 6.65 -3.71
C PHE A 551 -14.79 5.47 -3.79
N SER A 552 -13.68 5.50 -3.05
CA SER A 552 -12.80 4.33 -2.93
C SER A 552 -13.56 3.13 -2.34
N ALA A 553 -14.40 3.33 -1.31
CA ALA A 553 -15.22 2.25 -0.76
C ALA A 553 -16.28 1.72 -1.74
N LEU A 554 -16.75 2.51 -2.71
CA LEU A 554 -17.71 2.07 -3.73
C LEU A 554 -17.09 1.19 -4.83
N GLU A 555 -15.76 1.19 -4.98
CA GLU A 555 -15.02 0.38 -5.95
C GLU A 555 -15.23 -1.12 -5.74
N VAL A 556 -15.55 -1.55 -4.52
CA VAL A 556 -15.75 -2.96 -4.20
C VAL A 556 -16.96 -3.59 -4.90
N VAL A 557 -17.98 -2.77 -5.25
CA VAL A 557 -19.28 -3.25 -5.74
C VAL A 557 -19.18 -4.02 -7.06
N PRO A 558 -18.46 -3.56 -8.10
CA PRO A 558 -18.40 -4.26 -9.38
C PRO A 558 -17.80 -5.67 -9.30
N LEU A 559 -16.73 -5.82 -8.56
CA LEU A 559 -16.00 -7.09 -8.46
C LEU A 559 -16.84 -8.12 -7.66
N VAL A 560 -17.55 -7.66 -6.63
CA VAL A 560 -18.49 -8.50 -5.87
C VAL A 560 -19.65 -8.97 -6.78
N LEU A 561 -20.22 -8.08 -7.58
CA LEU A 561 -21.30 -8.44 -8.51
C LEU A 561 -20.86 -9.42 -9.60
N LEU A 562 -19.67 -9.19 -10.20
CA LEU A 562 -19.11 -10.10 -11.19
C LEU A 562 -18.82 -11.48 -10.60
N GLY A 563 -18.28 -11.52 -9.38
CA GLY A 563 -17.99 -12.75 -8.66
C GLY A 563 -19.25 -13.53 -8.29
N ALA A 564 -20.29 -12.84 -7.84
CA ALA A 564 -21.60 -13.44 -7.50
C ALA A 564 -22.28 -14.06 -8.74
N GLU A 565 -22.31 -13.36 -9.86
CA GLU A 565 -22.83 -13.85 -11.12
C GLU A 565 -22.10 -15.08 -11.64
N ALA A 566 -20.76 -14.99 -11.65
CA ALA A 566 -19.92 -16.13 -12.06
C ALA A 566 -20.13 -17.35 -11.15
N TYR A 567 -20.31 -17.16 -9.85
CA TYR A 567 -20.60 -18.24 -8.91
C TYR A 567 -21.97 -18.90 -9.15
N GLU A 568 -23.01 -18.10 -9.41
CA GLU A 568 -24.34 -18.62 -9.70
C GLU A 568 -24.34 -19.51 -10.95
N HIS A 569 -23.72 -19.03 -12.04
CA HIS A 569 -23.60 -19.83 -13.26
C HIS A 569 -22.68 -21.04 -13.08
N TYR A 570 -21.60 -20.93 -12.29
CA TYR A 570 -20.75 -22.07 -11.96
C TYR A 570 -21.52 -23.16 -11.21
N ARG A 571 -22.40 -22.81 -10.28
CA ARG A 571 -23.28 -23.78 -9.61
C ARG A 571 -24.14 -24.56 -10.59
N LEU A 572 -24.65 -23.93 -11.63
CA LEU A 572 -25.41 -24.59 -12.70
C LEU A 572 -24.54 -25.55 -13.51
N GLN A 573 -23.24 -25.23 -13.70
CA GLN A 573 -22.27 -26.07 -14.40
C GLN A 573 -21.66 -27.17 -13.51
N PHE A 574 -21.84 -27.13 -12.20
CA PHE A 574 -21.17 -28.03 -11.25
C PHE A 574 -21.51 -29.53 -11.45
N ALA A 575 -22.67 -29.82 -12.06
CA ALA A 575 -23.04 -31.17 -12.45
C ALA A 575 -22.15 -31.75 -13.57
N GLN A 576 -21.44 -30.90 -14.32
CA GLN A 576 -20.54 -31.31 -15.40
C GLN A 576 -19.17 -31.69 -14.85
N SER A 577 -18.63 -32.81 -15.30
CA SER A 577 -17.34 -33.33 -14.83
C SER A 577 -16.16 -32.37 -15.05
N TRP A 578 -16.18 -31.61 -16.16
CA TRP A 578 -15.11 -30.68 -16.50
C TRP A 578 -15.06 -29.46 -15.57
N ALA A 579 -16.22 -28.99 -15.06
CA ALA A 579 -16.26 -27.85 -14.15
C ALA A 579 -15.54 -28.11 -12.82
N LYS A 580 -15.42 -29.38 -12.42
CA LYS A 580 -14.67 -29.78 -11.21
C LYS A 580 -13.18 -29.45 -11.28
N THR A 581 -12.59 -29.42 -12.47
CA THR A 581 -11.17 -29.06 -12.66
C THR A 581 -10.92 -27.57 -12.40
N LEU A 582 -11.95 -26.72 -12.49
CA LEU A 582 -11.89 -25.28 -12.22
C LEU A 582 -12.29 -24.91 -10.79
N LYS A 583 -12.61 -25.89 -9.93
CA LYS A 583 -13.05 -25.65 -8.55
C LYS A 583 -12.14 -24.69 -7.79
N TRP A 584 -10.86 -24.95 -7.75
CA TRP A 584 -9.91 -24.19 -6.94
C TRP A 584 -9.61 -22.80 -7.49
N PRO A 585 -9.39 -22.58 -8.80
CA PRO A 585 -9.35 -21.23 -9.37
C PRO A 585 -10.60 -20.41 -9.03
N LEU A 586 -11.79 -20.99 -9.18
CA LEU A 586 -13.05 -20.29 -8.92
C LEU A 586 -13.26 -20.01 -7.42
N TYR A 587 -12.85 -20.91 -6.52
CA TYR A 587 -12.88 -20.65 -5.08
C TYR A 587 -11.98 -19.47 -4.70
N CYS A 588 -10.79 -19.35 -5.32
CA CYS A 588 -9.95 -18.16 -5.11
C CYS A 588 -10.67 -16.88 -5.56
N PHE A 589 -11.36 -16.87 -6.71
CA PHE A 589 -12.13 -15.72 -7.17
C PHE A 589 -13.35 -15.42 -6.28
N ILE A 590 -13.97 -16.42 -5.66
CA ILE A 590 -15.03 -16.23 -4.66
C ILE A 590 -14.46 -15.60 -3.38
N ALA A 591 -13.28 -16.04 -2.92
CA ALA A 591 -12.62 -15.43 -1.77
C ALA A 591 -12.29 -13.96 -2.02
N VAL A 592 -11.95 -13.58 -3.26
CA VAL A 592 -11.78 -12.17 -3.67
C VAL A 592 -13.05 -11.36 -3.38
N ALA A 593 -14.23 -11.83 -3.74
CA ALA A 593 -15.47 -11.10 -3.49
C ALA A 593 -15.71 -10.88 -1.98
N PHE A 594 -15.45 -11.88 -1.15
CA PHE A 594 -15.55 -11.75 0.30
C PHE A 594 -14.55 -10.73 0.87
N TRP A 595 -13.28 -10.86 0.52
CA TRP A 595 -12.24 -9.97 1.03
C TRP A 595 -12.35 -8.55 0.45
N ASN A 596 -12.86 -8.40 -0.78
CA ASN A 596 -13.11 -7.09 -1.36
C ASN A 596 -14.18 -6.33 -0.55
N MET A 597 -15.26 -7.01 -0.19
CA MET A 597 -16.30 -6.41 0.64
C MET A 597 -15.80 -6.08 2.05
N LEU A 598 -15.13 -7.02 2.72
CA LEU A 598 -14.67 -6.83 4.10
C LEU A 598 -13.39 -5.99 4.18
N GLY A 599 -12.37 -6.35 3.40
CA GLY A 599 -11.03 -5.77 3.48
C GLY A 599 -10.93 -4.40 2.83
N ALA A 600 -11.29 -4.31 1.56
CA ALA A 600 -11.24 -3.04 0.83
C ALA A 600 -12.44 -2.15 1.20
N GLY A 601 -13.66 -2.70 1.25
CA GLY A 601 -14.88 -1.93 1.55
C GLY A 601 -14.96 -1.51 3.01
N VAL A 602 -15.21 -2.47 3.92
CA VAL A 602 -15.49 -2.15 5.33
C VAL A 602 -14.26 -1.60 6.03
N PHE A 603 -13.14 -2.32 6.02
CA PHE A 603 -11.93 -1.87 6.72
C PHE A 603 -11.31 -0.63 6.07
N GLY A 604 -11.35 -0.52 4.73
CA GLY A 604 -10.89 0.67 4.02
C GLY A 604 -11.72 1.90 4.39
N PHE A 605 -13.06 1.79 4.38
CA PHE A 605 -13.90 2.91 4.75
C PHE A 605 -13.76 3.31 6.23
N LEU A 606 -13.58 2.35 7.15
CA LEU A 606 -13.43 2.68 8.57
C LEU A 606 -12.21 3.56 8.88
N ILE A 607 -11.16 3.49 8.08
CA ILE A 607 -9.93 4.25 8.31
C ILE A 607 -9.83 5.57 7.52
N ASN A 608 -10.67 5.78 6.50
CA ASN A 608 -10.50 6.86 5.53
C ASN A 608 -11.33 8.14 5.74
N PRO A 609 -12.51 8.16 6.42
CA PRO A 609 -13.19 9.41 6.72
C PRO A 609 -12.30 10.38 7.48
N PRO A 610 -12.37 11.70 7.25
CA PRO A 610 -11.42 12.67 7.78
C PRO A 610 -11.15 12.60 9.28
N ILE A 611 -12.20 12.35 10.10
CA ILE A 611 -12.03 12.24 11.56
C ILE A 611 -11.34 10.92 11.95
N SER A 612 -11.69 9.82 11.30
CA SER A 612 -11.04 8.52 11.53
C SER A 612 -9.58 8.60 11.15
N LEU A 613 -9.29 9.08 9.94
CA LEU A 613 -7.94 9.22 9.42
C LEU A 613 -7.05 10.05 10.36
N PHE A 614 -7.58 11.16 10.90
CA PHE A 614 -6.84 12.02 11.81
C PHE A 614 -6.32 11.29 13.05
N TYR A 615 -7.10 10.40 13.65
CA TYR A 615 -6.71 9.68 14.87
C TYR A 615 -6.02 8.36 14.65
N ILE A 616 -6.26 7.68 13.49
CA ILE A 616 -5.84 6.29 13.32
C ILE A 616 -4.81 6.06 12.20
N GLN A 617 -4.48 7.09 11.43
CA GLN A 617 -3.42 6.98 10.41
C GLN A 617 -2.10 6.58 11.07
N GLY A 618 -1.45 5.55 10.51
CA GLY A 618 -0.19 5.03 11.04
C GLY A 618 -0.32 4.14 12.28
N LEU A 619 -1.52 3.67 12.62
CA LEU A 619 -1.79 2.67 13.66
C LEU A 619 -2.04 1.28 13.08
N ASN A 620 -2.15 0.25 13.93
CA ASN A 620 -2.38 -1.13 13.49
C ASN A 620 -3.74 -1.38 12.77
N THR A 621 -4.62 -0.40 12.73
CA THR A 621 -5.80 -0.40 11.85
C THR A 621 -5.44 -0.36 10.36
N THR A 622 -4.34 0.30 10.00
CA THR A 622 -3.85 0.34 8.61
C THR A 622 -3.40 -1.03 8.10
N PRO A 623 -2.56 -1.84 8.80
CA PRO A 623 -2.24 -3.20 8.36
C PRO A 623 -3.44 -4.16 8.38
N VAL A 624 -4.51 -3.90 9.14
CA VAL A 624 -5.78 -4.65 8.99
C VAL A 624 -6.32 -4.50 7.58
N HIS A 625 -6.47 -3.26 7.11
CA HIS A 625 -6.92 -2.96 5.75
C HIS A 625 -5.91 -3.48 4.71
N ALA A 626 -4.62 -3.20 4.89
CA ALA A 626 -3.58 -3.58 3.93
C ALA A 626 -3.52 -5.11 3.71
N HIS A 627 -3.53 -5.93 4.76
CA HIS A 627 -3.51 -7.39 4.59
C HIS A 627 -4.82 -7.92 4.00
N ALA A 628 -5.97 -7.40 4.44
CA ALA A 628 -7.27 -7.83 3.94
C ALA A 628 -7.48 -7.43 2.47
N ALA A 629 -7.01 -6.26 2.04
CA ALA A 629 -7.12 -5.79 0.67
C ALA A 629 -6.00 -6.36 -0.22
N LEU A 630 -4.71 -6.14 0.11
CA LEU A 630 -3.62 -6.58 -0.77
C LEU A 630 -3.55 -8.10 -0.89
N PHE A 631 -3.57 -8.83 0.22
CA PHE A 631 -3.54 -10.29 0.16
C PHE A 631 -4.92 -10.88 -0.09
N GLY A 632 -5.94 -10.42 0.66
CA GLY A 632 -7.29 -10.95 0.54
C GLY A 632 -7.94 -10.73 -0.84
N VAL A 633 -7.69 -9.57 -1.48
CA VAL A 633 -8.23 -9.29 -2.82
C VAL A 633 -7.20 -9.65 -3.90
N TYR A 634 -6.12 -8.88 -3.99
CA TYR A 634 -5.16 -9.03 -5.09
C TYR A 634 -4.37 -10.35 -5.00
N GLY A 635 -4.07 -10.80 -3.79
CA GLY A 635 -3.40 -12.08 -3.58
C GLY A 635 -4.25 -13.27 -4.04
N PHE A 636 -5.51 -13.38 -3.59
CA PHE A 636 -6.40 -14.46 -4.05
C PHE A 636 -6.73 -14.36 -5.54
N LEU A 637 -6.81 -13.14 -6.08
CA LEU A 637 -7.03 -12.92 -7.51
C LEU A 637 -5.83 -13.45 -8.33
N ALA A 638 -4.60 -13.12 -7.91
CA ALA A 638 -3.39 -13.64 -8.53
C ALA A 638 -3.28 -15.18 -8.41
N LEU A 639 -3.57 -15.73 -7.23
CA LEU A 639 -3.62 -17.18 -7.00
C LEU A 639 -4.68 -17.87 -7.88
N GLY A 640 -5.87 -17.25 -8.01
CA GLY A 640 -6.91 -17.72 -8.91
C GLY A 640 -6.44 -17.80 -10.37
N PHE A 641 -5.76 -16.77 -10.85
CA PHE A 641 -5.15 -16.77 -12.19
C PHE A 641 -4.03 -17.80 -12.33
N VAL A 642 -3.16 -17.93 -11.32
CA VAL A 642 -2.10 -18.95 -11.31
C VAL A 642 -2.69 -20.34 -11.44
N TRP A 643 -3.71 -20.68 -10.66
CA TRP A 643 -4.34 -22.01 -10.71
C TRP A 643 -5.15 -22.22 -11.98
N LEU A 644 -5.79 -21.18 -12.50
CA LEU A 644 -6.47 -21.25 -13.80
C LEU A 644 -5.47 -21.57 -14.93
N VAL A 645 -4.38 -20.82 -15.00
CA VAL A 645 -3.33 -21.04 -16.01
C VAL A 645 -2.68 -22.42 -15.82
N ALA A 646 -2.43 -22.83 -14.57
CA ALA A 646 -1.87 -24.14 -14.25
C ALA A 646 -2.75 -25.30 -14.74
N THR A 647 -4.08 -25.18 -14.63
CA THR A 647 -5.05 -26.17 -15.13
C THR A 647 -4.82 -26.51 -16.61
N TYR A 648 -4.49 -25.50 -17.42
CA TYR A 648 -4.26 -25.69 -18.84
C TYR A 648 -2.80 -26.01 -19.21
N LEU A 649 -1.83 -25.50 -18.43
CA LEU A 649 -0.40 -25.79 -18.66
C LEU A 649 0.01 -27.21 -18.26
N PHE A 650 -0.69 -27.81 -17.29
CA PHE A 650 -0.44 -29.15 -16.76
C PHE A 650 -1.61 -30.09 -17.07
N LYS A 651 -2.08 -30.07 -18.33
CA LYS A 651 -3.19 -30.93 -18.79
C LYS A 651 -2.99 -32.38 -18.39
N GLY A 652 -4.07 -33.03 -17.90
CA GLY A 652 -4.05 -34.44 -17.51
C GLY A 652 -3.56 -34.66 -16.06
N GLN A 653 -3.15 -33.63 -15.35
CA GLN A 653 -2.86 -33.71 -13.94
C GLN A 653 -4.06 -33.18 -13.14
N GLU A 654 -4.32 -33.76 -11.98
CA GLU A 654 -5.40 -33.36 -11.09
C GLU A 654 -4.81 -32.63 -9.86
N PHE A 655 -5.58 -31.68 -9.33
CA PHE A 655 -5.27 -31.07 -8.06
C PHE A 655 -5.36 -32.09 -6.93
N ASP A 656 -4.41 -32.06 -6.00
CA ASP A 656 -4.51 -32.78 -4.75
C ASP A 656 -5.52 -32.06 -3.84
N GLU A 657 -6.67 -32.70 -3.64
CA GLU A 657 -7.78 -32.10 -2.88
C GLU A 657 -7.38 -31.74 -1.46
N ASN A 658 -6.49 -32.50 -0.80
CA ASN A 658 -6.05 -32.22 0.56
C ASN A 658 -5.12 -30.98 0.59
N LEU A 659 -4.12 -30.93 -0.31
CA LEU A 659 -3.23 -29.78 -0.40
C LEU A 659 -4.01 -28.50 -0.73
N MET A 660 -4.91 -28.56 -1.69
CA MET A 660 -5.71 -27.39 -2.09
C MET A 660 -6.70 -26.97 -1.02
N LYS A 661 -7.33 -27.92 -0.31
CA LYS A 661 -8.26 -27.63 0.79
C LYS A 661 -7.55 -26.97 1.95
N VAL A 662 -6.42 -27.55 2.41
CA VAL A 662 -5.62 -26.97 3.50
C VAL A 662 -5.04 -25.64 3.06
N GLY A 663 -4.54 -25.53 1.83
CA GLY A 663 -4.04 -24.28 1.25
C GLY A 663 -5.09 -23.18 1.27
N PHE A 664 -6.23 -23.42 0.66
CA PHE A 664 -7.30 -22.41 0.54
C PHE A 664 -7.86 -21.97 1.91
N TRP A 665 -8.27 -22.94 2.75
CA TRP A 665 -8.83 -22.60 4.06
C TRP A 665 -7.79 -22.09 5.05
N GLY A 666 -6.55 -22.59 4.97
CA GLY A 666 -5.44 -22.09 5.78
C GLY A 666 -5.13 -20.62 5.50
N LEU A 667 -5.08 -20.22 4.23
CA LEU A 667 -4.88 -18.83 3.85
C LEU A 667 -6.04 -17.93 4.31
N ASN A 668 -7.29 -18.33 4.12
CA ASN A 668 -8.45 -17.54 4.53
C ASN A 668 -8.60 -17.46 6.06
N ALA A 669 -8.53 -18.59 6.75
CA ALA A 669 -8.67 -18.64 8.21
C ALA A 669 -7.47 -17.96 8.90
N GLY A 670 -6.26 -18.20 8.42
CA GLY A 670 -5.05 -17.57 8.96
C GLY A 670 -5.10 -16.05 8.85
N LEU A 671 -5.49 -15.51 7.69
CA LEU A 671 -5.67 -14.08 7.49
C LEU A 671 -6.74 -13.50 8.44
N MET A 672 -7.89 -14.18 8.55
CA MET A 672 -8.96 -13.74 9.44
C MET A 672 -8.52 -13.74 10.91
N LEU A 673 -7.85 -14.79 11.36
CA LEU A 673 -7.38 -14.90 12.74
C LEU A 673 -6.31 -13.86 13.07
N MET A 674 -5.36 -13.61 12.14
CA MET A 674 -4.36 -12.54 12.29
C MET A 674 -5.03 -11.18 12.50
N ILE A 675 -6.07 -10.88 11.72
CA ILE A 675 -6.81 -9.61 11.80
C ILE A 675 -7.57 -9.52 13.12
N VAL A 676 -8.43 -10.50 13.40
CA VAL A 676 -9.42 -10.43 14.50
C VAL A 676 -8.78 -10.60 15.87
N LEU A 677 -7.76 -11.46 15.99
CA LEU A 677 -7.14 -11.74 17.29
C LEU A 677 -6.02 -10.77 17.66
N SER A 678 -5.42 -10.10 16.69
CA SER A 678 -4.23 -9.28 16.94
C SER A 678 -4.33 -7.87 16.35
N LEU A 679 -4.26 -7.71 15.03
CA LEU A 679 -4.09 -6.41 14.40
C LEU A 679 -5.23 -5.44 14.71
N LEU A 680 -6.47 -5.86 14.59
CA LEU A 680 -7.64 -5.01 14.84
C LEU A 680 -7.79 -4.63 16.32
N PRO A 681 -7.72 -5.55 17.30
CA PRO A 681 -7.75 -5.16 18.70
C PRO A 681 -6.64 -4.21 19.11
N ILE A 682 -5.40 -4.45 18.69
CA ILE A 682 -4.28 -3.53 18.97
C ILE A 682 -4.55 -2.16 18.35
N GLY A 683 -5.00 -2.12 17.09
CA GLY A 683 -5.33 -0.87 16.42
C GLY A 683 -6.42 -0.07 17.12
N ILE A 684 -7.44 -0.73 17.68
CA ILE A 684 -8.50 -0.10 18.48
C ILE A 684 -7.94 0.51 19.77
N TYR A 685 -7.10 -0.22 20.53
CA TYR A 685 -6.43 0.33 21.71
C TYR A 685 -5.58 1.55 21.38
N GLN A 686 -4.82 1.48 20.30
CA GLN A 686 -4.02 2.61 19.83
C GLN A 686 -4.89 3.81 19.41
N ALA A 687 -6.05 3.57 18.79
CA ALA A 687 -6.98 4.64 18.41
C ALA A 687 -7.50 5.41 19.62
N PHE A 688 -7.87 4.71 20.70
CA PHE A 688 -8.26 5.35 21.97
C PHE A 688 -7.08 6.10 22.60
N ALA A 689 -5.89 5.51 22.62
CA ALA A 689 -4.69 6.18 23.13
C ALA A 689 -4.36 7.46 22.32
N SER A 690 -4.51 7.41 20.99
CA SER A 690 -4.34 8.59 20.13
C SER A 690 -5.35 9.68 20.44
N LEU A 691 -6.61 9.31 20.67
CA LEU A 691 -7.69 10.24 21.02
C LEU A 691 -7.46 10.90 22.39
N GLU A 692 -7.04 10.14 23.39
CA GLU A 692 -6.95 10.59 24.78
C GLU A 692 -5.66 11.35 25.09
N GLN A 693 -4.52 10.88 24.55
CA GLN A 693 -3.20 11.39 24.94
C GLN A 693 -2.38 11.96 23.77
N GLY A 694 -2.74 11.61 22.53
CA GLY A 694 -2.02 12.02 21.32
C GLY A 694 -1.39 10.88 20.55
N MET A 695 -1.03 11.16 19.30
CA MET A 695 -0.46 10.18 18.39
C MET A 695 0.89 9.63 18.89
N TRP A 696 1.70 10.46 19.51
CA TRP A 696 3.00 10.07 20.08
C TRP A 696 2.85 8.91 21.07
N TYR A 697 1.84 8.98 21.96
CA TYR A 697 1.60 7.94 22.98
C TYR A 697 1.08 6.64 22.35
N ALA A 698 0.16 6.75 21.39
CA ALA A 698 -0.38 5.58 20.66
C ALA A 698 0.70 4.74 19.99
N ARG A 699 1.87 5.33 19.71
CA ARG A 699 3.02 4.67 19.07
C ARG A 699 4.20 4.46 20.01
N SER A 700 4.10 4.86 21.27
CA SER A 700 5.17 4.77 22.25
C SER A 700 5.46 3.32 22.68
N ALA A 701 6.71 3.05 23.08
CA ALA A 701 7.06 1.80 23.73
C ALA A 701 6.29 1.61 25.05
N GLU A 702 6.00 2.70 25.79
CA GLU A 702 5.22 2.68 27.02
C GLU A 702 3.84 2.03 26.83
N LEU A 703 3.11 2.39 25.80
CA LEU A 703 1.83 1.76 25.48
C LEU A 703 2.04 0.35 24.94
N LEU A 704 2.87 0.20 23.91
CA LEU A 704 2.96 -1.03 23.12
C LEU A 704 3.58 -2.21 23.90
N GLN A 705 4.33 -1.95 24.97
CA GLN A 705 4.92 -2.97 25.84
C GLN A 705 4.01 -3.36 27.02
N GLN A 706 2.81 -2.80 27.14
CA GLN A 706 1.86 -3.21 28.17
C GLN A 706 1.45 -4.67 27.98
N SER A 707 1.32 -5.40 29.09
CA SER A 707 1.13 -6.87 29.08
C SER A 707 -0.09 -7.33 28.27
N HIS A 708 -1.19 -6.59 28.32
CA HIS A 708 -2.39 -6.94 27.54
C HIS A 708 -2.18 -6.78 26.04
N LEU A 709 -1.43 -5.76 25.58
CA LEU A 709 -1.08 -5.59 24.16
C LEU A 709 -0.06 -6.63 23.72
N GLN A 710 0.89 -6.99 24.57
CA GLN A 710 1.80 -8.10 24.29
C GLN A 710 1.05 -9.42 24.12
N ASN A 711 0.05 -9.70 24.95
CA ASN A 711 -0.80 -10.88 24.80
C ASN A 711 -1.53 -10.89 23.45
N LEU A 712 -2.07 -9.74 23.00
CA LEU A 712 -2.69 -9.62 21.68
C LEU A 712 -1.69 -9.85 20.55
N ARG A 713 -0.44 -9.40 20.69
CA ARG A 713 0.63 -9.69 19.74
C ARG A 713 0.93 -11.18 19.64
N TRP A 714 1.03 -11.88 20.76
CA TRP A 714 1.23 -13.34 20.79
C TRP A 714 0.09 -14.11 20.13
N LEU A 715 -1.16 -13.66 20.24
CA LEU A 715 -2.30 -14.29 19.57
C LEU A 715 -2.19 -14.28 18.05
N ARG A 716 -1.37 -13.38 17.48
CA ARG A 716 -1.06 -13.34 16.05
C ARG A 716 -0.43 -14.65 15.56
N MET A 717 0.39 -15.29 16.39
CA MET A 717 1.10 -16.52 16.04
C MET A 717 0.18 -17.63 15.54
N LEU A 718 -1.05 -17.71 16.06
CA LEU A 718 -2.03 -18.70 15.60
C LEU A 718 -2.42 -18.44 14.13
N GLY A 719 -2.79 -17.20 13.81
CA GLY A 719 -3.19 -16.82 12.45
C GLY A 719 -2.04 -16.97 11.45
N ASP A 720 -0.88 -16.44 11.80
CA ASP A 720 0.32 -16.46 10.95
C ASP A 720 0.79 -17.90 10.66
N THR A 721 0.78 -18.79 11.66
CA THR A 721 1.15 -20.20 11.49
C THR A 721 0.19 -20.93 10.53
N ILE A 722 -1.11 -20.74 10.70
CA ILE A 722 -2.12 -21.34 9.83
C ILE A 722 -1.98 -20.82 8.39
N LEU A 723 -1.69 -19.54 8.22
CA LEU A 723 -1.47 -18.91 6.92
C LEU A 723 -0.20 -19.47 6.24
N ILE A 724 0.90 -19.61 7.00
CA ILE A 724 2.15 -20.21 6.49
C ILE A 724 1.91 -21.64 6.00
N ILE A 725 1.20 -22.46 6.78
CA ILE A 725 0.85 -23.86 6.39
C ILE A 725 0.04 -23.82 5.09
N GLY A 726 -0.94 -22.93 4.99
CA GLY A 726 -1.75 -22.76 3.78
C GLY A 726 -0.91 -22.41 2.55
N GLY A 727 0.02 -21.47 2.68
CA GLY A 727 0.93 -21.08 1.60
C GLY A 727 1.88 -22.20 1.17
N ILE A 728 2.44 -22.93 2.13
CA ILE A 728 3.29 -24.10 1.86
C ILE A 728 2.51 -25.16 1.09
N CYS A 729 1.24 -25.43 1.43
CA CYS A 729 0.41 -26.38 0.70
C CYS A 729 0.18 -25.96 -0.76
N PHE A 730 -0.06 -24.67 -1.02
CA PHE A 730 -0.19 -24.17 -2.40
C PHE A 730 1.12 -24.30 -3.17
N PHE A 731 2.25 -23.98 -2.56
CA PHE A 731 3.55 -24.17 -3.21
C PHE A 731 3.84 -25.65 -3.50
N ALA A 732 3.56 -26.53 -2.55
CA ALA A 732 3.71 -27.99 -2.71
C ALA A 732 2.83 -28.53 -3.85
N GLN A 733 1.61 -28.04 -4.03
CA GLN A 733 0.75 -28.40 -5.15
C GLN A 733 1.39 -28.07 -6.51
N LEU A 734 2.01 -26.87 -6.62
CA LEU A 734 2.70 -26.53 -7.87
C LEU A 734 3.92 -27.42 -8.12
N LEU A 735 4.72 -27.70 -7.09
CA LEU A 735 5.85 -28.62 -7.20
C LEU A 735 5.38 -30.01 -7.64
N LYS A 736 4.24 -30.49 -7.11
CA LYS A 736 3.61 -31.74 -7.54
C LYS A 736 3.29 -31.72 -9.04
N PHE A 737 2.73 -30.62 -9.57
CA PHE A 737 2.49 -30.46 -11.01
C PHE A 737 3.77 -30.43 -11.83
N MET A 738 4.82 -29.77 -11.36
CA MET A 738 6.07 -29.61 -12.11
C MET A 738 6.90 -30.88 -12.18
N PHE A 739 6.89 -31.68 -11.11
CA PHE A 739 7.74 -32.88 -10.98
C PHE A 739 7.02 -34.18 -11.23
N ASN A 740 5.70 -34.17 -11.47
CA ASN A 740 4.96 -35.37 -11.83
C ASN A 740 5.27 -35.77 -13.28
N LYS A 741 6.04 -36.84 -13.44
CA LYS A 741 6.50 -37.38 -14.76
C LYS A 741 5.39 -38.04 -15.61
N LYS A 742 4.12 -38.01 -15.19
CA LYS A 742 3.00 -38.64 -15.90
C LYS A 742 2.35 -37.73 -16.97
N ALA A 743 2.96 -36.59 -17.33
CA ALA A 743 2.46 -35.72 -18.40
C ALA A 743 3.41 -35.73 -19.61
#